data_062553973a5f8d09e81a15332eb1f31d
#
_entry.id   062553973a5f8d09e81a15332eb1f31d
#
_cell.length_a   1.000
_cell.length_b   1.000
_cell.length_c   1.000
_cell.angle_alpha   90.00
_cell.angle_beta   90.00
_cell.angle_gamma   90.00
#
_symmetry.space_group_name_H-M   'P 1'
#
loop_
_entity.id
_entity.type
_entity.pdbx_description
1 polymer ?
#
loop_
_entity_poly.entity_id
_entity_poly.type
_entity_poly.pdbx_seq_one_letter_code
_entity_poly.pdbx_strand_id
1 'polypeptide(L)'
;VRRGRDRASSRALRVAVALLALFGATRALAAGGVDPALVGDHYRVDHPRLPHPDEAYLAWLRTQPKLLRDLDRTRHHGAETNLFLLYLATREPKYLAEIEALAGDEMKGRWFHRVDVLAVAYDWCYADLHPAVRARMLGRIVDITRRADDYYREIRVSPYNDVGYIRLHNAPFIGALVAYPDAPEGEPLIRFAHQVLFDVYLPVWQQVIGGGGGWHEGITYLRKGLGGVVVPTLAAWGYATGRDLFAENPWLAELIDYPIYTTRPDFTSLRMGDDNTPELTWFEGLGPLATVYDHPYGRDWLKRVGHWRDEPTSTVWPWWPPALEEPALRPVSELPPHHYFRGIGLVTMRSDWSEEATFASFRVGDHFWSHQHFDSGGFTLYHRGALAIDSGTYYAGYDSDHHYGYAMQTIAHNCITVTDPADSYVSTKASMLRWSARLLGGPSGLLGSVATKMRWLAARLDRQNLPNDGGERRVGSGGYNLSPDDLAHWQAERDDYEMGDMLVVAMEPTFVYCKGEVTAAFTNSKSGNFRADYRARTRRVRRWLRDFLYVRPDLFVVVDRVSATDPRFAKRWLLHTINRPRIVGGRAMVERAETVRHLYTWMRGLTHTTDKGRKLYQYDGRLEVVPLLPEGARLTTVGGPGHEFDIGGKNFNLDKRDHPLRVDPTQGPDEPGSWRIEIAPPRLQADDLFLTVLITGTASQPVDHRVRQVEVEAGEMVGAEVAQGGEAIALLFNRRLDDRAITSELRYRLAWSKATDVQLLFGLASGQRWRVARREGSGGVEVDLTPVGGDGEGVVMADRDGILRLAGSSVMAAKAGVERQRGEATAGGGR
;
A
#
# COMPACT_ATOMS: atom_id res chain seq x y z
N VAL A 1 8.24 45.23 -42.91
CA VAL A 1 7.79 43.81 -42.74
C VAL A 1 8.93 42.96 -42.14
N ARG A 2 10.21 43.24 -42.37
CA ARG A 2 11.33 42.45 -41.77
C ARG A 2 11.56 42.72 -40.26
N ARG A 3 11.28 43.93 -39.73
CA ARG A 3 11.48 44.23 -38.32
C ARG A 3 10.39 43.66 -37.36
N GLY A 4 9.29 43.16 -37.85
CA GLY A 4 8.25 42.51 -37.06
C GLY A 4 8.50 41.02 -36.82
N ARG A 5 9.25 40.30 -37.68
CA ARG A 5 9.53 38.88 -37.53
C ARG A 5 10.60 38.61 -36.46
N ASP A 6 11.59 39.44 -36.34
CA ASP A 6 12.69 39.28 -35.37
C ASP A 6 12.23 39.53 -33.91
N ARG A 7 11.21 40.40 -33.72
CA ARG A 7 10.62 40.58 -32.38
C ARG A 7 9.72 39.44 -31.95
N ALA A 8 9.04 38.77 -32.89
CA ALA A 8 8.20 37.60 -32.58
C ALA A 8 9.03 36.36 -32.26
N SER A 9 10.11 36.11 -32.98
CA SER A 9 11.04 35.01 -32.72
C SER A 9 11.79 35.16 -31.40
N SER A 10 12.23 36.37 -31.05
CA SER A 10 12.90 36.62 -29.77
C SER A 10 11.95 36.56 -28.57
N ARG A 11 10.65 36.86 -28.75
CA ARG A 11 9.64 36.67 -27.72
C ARG A 11 9.29 35.18 -27.53
N ALA A 12 9.16 34.40 -28.60
CA ALA A 12 8.91 32.96 -28.55
C ALA A 12 10.08 32.21 -27.92
N LEU A 13 11.31 32.59 -28.22
CA LEU A 13 12.50 32.03 -27.60
C LEU A 13 12.60 32.38 -26.12
N ARG A 14 12.26 33.62 -25.72
CA ARG A 14 12.21 34.02 -24.31
C ARG A 14 11.11 33.31 -23.53
N VAL A 15 9.96 33.03 -24.14
CA VAL A 15 8.89 32.24 -23.53
C VAL A 15 9.28 30.76 -23.43
N ALA A 16 9.95 30.20 -24.44
CA ALA A 16 10.46 28.83 -24.38
C ALA A 16 11.56 28.68 -23.32
N VAL A 17 12.48 29.64 -23.21
CA VAL A 17 13.52 29.69 -22.20
C VAL A 17 12.93 29.95 -20.82
N ALA A 18 11.88 30.79 -20.67
CA ALA A 18 11.16 30.98 -19.42
C ALA A 18 10.34 29.76 -19.01
N LEU A 19 9.80 28.99 -19.96
CA LEU A 19 9.13 27.73 -19.68
C LEU A 19 10.14 26.64 -19.26
N LEU A 20 11.30 26.57 -19.90
CA LEU A 20 12.40 25.70 -19.49
C LEU A 20 12.95 26.11 -18.11
N ALA A 21 13.01 27.41 -17.80
CA ALA A 21 13.40 27.89 -16.47
C ALA A 21 12.30 27.66 -15.39
N LEU A 22 11.04 27.61 -15.78
CA LEU A 22 9.91 27.28 -14.89
C LEU A 22 9.85 25.76 -14.57
N PHE A 23 10.43 24.92 -15.45
CA PHE A 23 10.63 23.49 -15.18
C PHE A 23 11.97 23.19 -14.48
N GLY A 24 12.85 24.16 -14.39
CA GLY A 24 14.21 24.06 -13.88
C GLY A 24 14.46 24.93 -12.63
N ALA A 25 13.51 25.04 -11.71
CA ALA A 25 13.84 25.46 -10.36
C ALA A 25 14.58 24.29 -9.67
N THR A 26 15.80 24.02 -10.15
CA THR A 26 16.77 23.22 -9.44
C THR A 26 17.13 23.96 -8.15
N ARG A 27 16.55 23.57 -7.02
CA ARG A 27 17.27 23.70 -5.76
C ARG A 27 18.54 22.86 -5.95
N ALA A 28 19.67 23.52 -6.11
CA ALA A 28 20.95 22.85 -5.97
C ALA A 28 20.90 22.13 -4.61
N LEU A 29 21.11 20.82 -4.60
CA LEU A 29 21.56 20.16 -3.40
C LEU A 29 22.76 20.98 -2.95
N ALA A 30 22.63 21.67 -1.81
CA ALA A 30 23.73 22.46 -1.27
C ALA A 30 24.92 21.50 -1.24
N ALA A 31 26.03 21.91 -1.82
CA ALA A 31 27.29 21.22 -1.71
C ALA A 31 27.80 21.40 -0.27
N GLY A 32 27.09 20.78 0.68
CA GLY A 32 27.63 20.48 1.98
C GLY A 32 28.69 19.43 1.75
N GLY A 33 29.93 19.77 1.97
CA GLY A 33 31.04 18.84 1.84
C GLY A 33 30.76 17.63 2.72
N VAL A 34 30.57 16.46 2.12
CA VAL A 34 30.52 15.20 2.85
C VAL A 34 31.88 14.98 3.47
N ASP A 35 31.92 14.81 4.78
CA ASP A 35 33.17 14.52 5.51
C ASP A 35 33.81 13.26 4.92
N PRO A 36 35.08 13.31 4.50
CA PRO A 36 35.84 12.14 4.05
C PRO A 36 35.80 10.97 5.04
N ALA A 37 35.62 11.25 6.33
CA ALA A 37 35.45 10.25 7.38
C ALA A 37 34.15 9.39 7.22
N LEU A 38 33.16 9.81 6.40
CA LEU A 38 31.92 9.05 6.16
C LEU A 38 32.10 7.85 5.23
N VAL A 39 33.14 7.87 4.37
CA VAL A 39 33.53 6.68 3.60
C VAL A 39 34.49 5.80 4.41
N GLY A 40 34.93 6.30 5.54
CA GLY A 40 35.55 5.62 6.68
C GLY A 40 36.98 5.07 6.47
N ASP A 41 37.74 5.08 7.53
CA ASP A 41 39.02 4.37 7.68
C ASP A 41 38.90 2.84 7.52
N HIS A 42 37.68 2.32 7.30
CA HIS A 42 37.34 0.90 7.22
C HIS A 42 36.82 0.44 5.86
N TYR A 43 36.84 1.30 4.84
CA TYR A 43 36.41 0.88 3.51
C TYR A 43 37.32 -0.22 2.96
N ARG A 44 36.71 -1.32 2.48
CA ARG A 44 37.46 -2.43 1.88
C ARG A 44 38.10 -1.98 0.57
N VAL A 45 39.44 -1.92 0.56
CA VAL A 45 40.21 -1.60 -0.64
C VAL A 45 40.36 -2.84 -1.53
N ASP A 46 40.57 -3.99 -0.88
CA ASP A 46 40.77 -5.27 -1.56
C ASP A 46 39.43 -5.90 -2.02
N HIS A 47 39.46 -6.61 -3.15
CA HIS A 47 38.34 -7.41 -3.62
C HIS A 47 38.25 -8.73 -2.87
N PRO A 48 37.03 -9.25 -2.59
CA PRO A 48 35.73 -8.68 -2.93
C PRO A 48 35.30 -7.57 -1.96
N ARG A 49 34.72 -6.49 -2.50
CA ARG A 49 34.11 -5.37 -1.76
C ARG A 49 32.63 -5.53 -1.55
N LEU A 50 31.99 -6.34 -2.37
CA LEU A 50 30.58 -6.74 -2.22
C LEU A 50 30.47 -8.03 -1.39
N PRO A 51 29.33 -8.27 -0.74
CA PRO A 51 29.08 -9.54 -0.09
C PRO A 51 29.40 -10.71 -1.03
N HIS A 52 30.20 -11.64 -0.54
CA HIS A 52 30.78 -12.73 -1.33
C HIS A 52 30.51 -14.08 -0.63
N PRO A 53 30.18 -15.17 -1.36
CA PRO A 53 30.04 -16.47 -0.76
C PRO A 53 31.35 -16.92 -0.13
N ASP A 54 31.30 -17.35 1.11
CA ASP A 54 32.46 -17.87 1.79
C ASP A 54 32.84 -19.28 1.33
N GLU A 55 34.01 -19.76 1.71
CA GLU A 55 34.47 -21.09 1.30
C GLU A 55 33.62 -22.22 1.90
N ALA A 56 32.99 -22.01 3.06
CA ALA A 56 32.09 -23.01 3.64
C ALA A 56 30.83 -23.20 2.76
N TYR A 57 30.26 -22.08 2.29
CA TYR A 57 29.14 -22.13 1.34
C TYR A 57 29.54 -22.76 0.00
N LEU A 58 30.69 -22.36 -0.56
CA LEU A 58 31.16 -22.92 -1.82
C LEU A 58 31.47 -24.41 -1.70
N ALA A 59 32.06 -24.84 -0.57
CA ALA A 59 32.28 -26.24 -0.29
C ALA A 59 30.97 -27.04 -0.20
N TRP A 60 29.98 -26.51 0.50
CA TRP A 60 28.64 -27.09 0.54
C TRP A 60 28.01 -27.18 -0.86
N LEU A 61 28.08 -26.07 -1.65
CA LEU A 61 27.51 -26.02 -3.00
C LEU A 61 28.11 -27.09 -3.91
N ARG A 62 29.41 -27.37 -3.80
CA ARG A 62 30.11 -28.46 -4.53
C ARG A 62 29.51 -29.82 -4.21
N THR A 63 28.92 -30.01 -3.02
CA THR A 63 28.26 -31.26 -2.65
C THR A 63 26.83 -31.39 -3.19
N GLN A 64 26.32 -30.37 -3.91
CA GLN A 64 24.93 -30.26 -4.38
C GLN A 64 24.81 -30.41 -5.91
N PRO A 65 25.00 -31.64 -6.50
CA PRO A 65 25.06 -31.76 -7.96
C PRO A 65 23.76 -31.44 -8.69
N LYS A 66 22.61 -31.59 -8.03
CA LYS A 66 21.32 -31.17 -8.59
C LYS A 66 21.27 -29.67 -8.70
N LEU A 67 21.61 -28.96 -7.62
CA LEU A 67 21.60 -27.51 -7.55
C LEU A 67 22.57 -26.89 -8.57
N LEU A 68 23.79 -27.42 -8.67
CA LEU A 68 24.76 -26.98 -9.70
C LEU A 68 24.21 -27.14 -11.13
N ARG A 69 23.47 -28.20 -11.43
CA ARG A 69 22.82 -28.36 -12.74
C ARG A 69 21.68 -27.36 -12.94
N ASP A 70 20.92 -27.06 -11.90
CA ASP A 70 19.83 -26.10 -11.98
C ASP A 70 20.38 -24.66 -12.15
N LEU A 71 21.44 -24.29 -11.43
CA LEU A 71 22.17 -23.03 -11.64
C LEU A 71 22.72 -22.91 -13.08
N ASP A 72 23.34 -23.99 -13.59
CA ASP A 72 23.86 -24.02 -14.96
C ASP A 72 22.76 -23.82 -16.01
N ARG A 73 21.59 -24.42 -15.81
CA ARG A 73 20.44 -24.30 -16.71
C ARG A 73 19.84 -22.89 -16.71
N THR A 74 19.86 -22.22 -15.58
CA THR A 74 19.15 -20.93 -15.37
C THR A 74 20.03 -19.69 -15.55
N ARG A 75 21.37 -19.85 -15.65
CA ARG A 75 22.36 -18.76 -15.67
C ARG A 75 22.19 -17.71 -16.78
N HIS A 76 21.41 -17.99 -17.83
CA HIS A 76 21.21 -17.07 -18.99
C HIS A 76 19.88 -16.32 -18.97
N HIS A 77 19.04 -16.48 -17.98
CA HIS A 77 17.67 -15.97 -17.97
C HIS A 77 17.42 -14.84 -16.96
N GLY A 78 18.39 -13.92 -16.81
CA GLY A 78 18.31 -12.82 -15.84
C GLY A 78 18.78 -13.23 -14.43
N ALA A 79 19.40 -14.37 -14.30
CA ALA A 79 20.01 -14.88 -13.08
C ALA A 79 21.53 -15.06 -13.28
N GLU A 80 22.21 -14.03 -13.79
CA GLU A 80 23.65 -14.07 -14.08
C GLU A 80 24.50 -14.32 -12.83
N THR A 81 23.96 -14.11 -11.62
CA THR A 81 24.60 -14.49 -10.37
C THR A 81 24.88 -16.00 -10.32
N ASN A 82 24.01 -16.80 -10.93
CA ASN A 82 24.21 -18.25 -11.02
C ASN A 82 25.49 -18.60 -11.79
N LEU A 83 25.85 -17.82 -12.80
CA LEU A 83 27.10 -17.96 -13.53
C LEU A 83 28.31 -17.71 -12.63
N PHE A 84 28.24 -16.68 -11.80
CA PHE A 84 29.34 -16.34 -10.87
C PHE A 84 29.49 -17.40 -9.79
N LEU A 85 28.37 -17.88 -9.21
CA LEU A 85 28.39 -18.97 -8.24
C LEU A 85 28.97 -20.27 -8.83
N LEU A 86 28.58 -20.61 -10.07
CA LEU A 86 29.15 -21.78 -10.77
C LEU A 86 30.64 -21.66 -10.96
N TYR A 87 31.13 -20.49 -11.39
CA TYR A 87 32.55 -20.28 -11.55
C TYR A 87 33.28 -20.39 -10.21
N LEU A 88 32.81 -19.70 -9.16
CA LEU A 88 33.43 -19.74 -7.84
C LEU A 88 33.42 -21.16 -7.24
N ALA A 89 32.35 -21.90 -7.43
CA ALA A 89 32.25 -23.28 -6.94
C ALA A 89 33.10 -24.25 -7.72
N THR A 90 33.12 -24.20 -9.06
CA THR A 90 33.72 -25.25 -9.92
C THR A 90 35.08 -24.88 -10.48
N ARG A 91 35.36 -23.56 -10.61
CA ARG A 91 36.57 -23.03 -11.26
C ARG A 91 36.71 -23.47 -12.75
N GLU A 92 35.60 -23.85 -13.38
CA GLU A 92 35.62 -24.26 -14.78
C GLU A 92 35.86 -23.05 -15.71
N PRO A 93 36.89 -23.11 -16.60
CA PRO A 93 37.25 -21.98 -17.49
C PRO A 93 36.11 -21.52 -18.40
N LYS A 94 35.18 -22.39 -18.76
CA LYS A 94 34.04 -22.02 -19.61
C LYS A 94 33.18 -20.90 -18.96
N TYR A 95 32.97 -20.99 -17.64
CA TYR A 95 32.19 -19.98 -16.94
C TYR A 95 32.94 -18.64 -16.83
N LEU A 96 34.25 -18.68 -16.63
CA LEU A 96 35.07 -17.45 -16.65
C LEU A 96 35.02 -16.77 -18.04
N ALA A 97 35.11 -17.52 -19.11
CA ALA A 97 34.97 -16.99 -20.46
C ALA A 97 33.59 -16.34 -20.69
N GLU A 98 32.51 -16.92 -20.18
CA GLU A 98 31.17 -16.32 -20.24
C GLU A 98 31.11 -15.03 -19.40
N ILE A 99 31.74 -15.00 -18.23
CA ILE A 99 31.82 -13.80 -17.37
C ILE A 99 32.59 -12.69 -18.08
N GLU A 100 33.73 -13.01 -18.68
CA GLU A 100 34.54 -12.05 -19.44
C GLU A 100 33.79 -11.49 -20.66
N ALA A 101 32.92 -12.27 -21.29
CA ALA A 101 32.09 -11.82 -22.40
C ALA A 101 31.10 -10.71 -22.00
N LEU A 102 30.69 -10.64 -20.73
CA LEU A 102 29.80 -9.56 -20.22
C LEU A 102 30.41 -8.17 -20.42
N ALA A 103 31.75 -8.07 -20.45
CA ALA A 103 32.43 -6.81 -20.73
C ALA A 103 32.18 -6.28 -22.16
N GLY A 104 31.85 -7.16 -23.10
CA GLY A 104 31.62 -6.84 -24.52
C GLY A 104 30.16 -6.64 -24.91
N ASP A 105 29.23 -7.03 -24.08
CA ASP A 105 27.80 -6.95 -24.40
C ASP A 105 27.37 -5.51 -24.64
N GLU A 106 26.79 -5.24 -25.83
CA GLU A 106 26.08 -4.00 -26.10
C GLU A 106 24.80 -3.97 -25.27
N MET A 107 24.61 -2.89 -24.52
CA MET A 107 23.44 -2.73 -23.65
C MET A 107 22.19 -2.47 -24.50
N LYS A 108 21.45 -3.51 -24.81
CA LYS A 108 20.12 -3.41 -25.42
C LYS A 108 19.09 -3.14 -24.31
N GLY A 109 18.37 -2.04 -24.42
CA GLY A 109 17.33 -1.66 -23.47
C GLY A 109 17.72 -0.64 -22.42
N ARG A 110 17.14 -0.72 -21.22
CA ARG A 110 17.43 0.22 -20.15
C ARG A 110 18.84 -0.03 -19.61
N TRP A 111 19.76 0.82 -19.94
CA TRP A 111 21.21 0.70 -19.76
C TRP A 111 21.69 0.53 -18.30
N PHE A 112 20.94 1.03 -17.33
CA PHE A 112 21.28 0.93 -15.91
C PHE A 112 21.01 -0.43 -15.26
N HIS A 113 20.28 -1.32 -15.94
CA HIS A 113 19.90 -2.61 -15.39
C HIS A 113 21.04 -3.64 -15.29
N ARG A 114 22.21 -3.31 -15.83
CA ARG A 114 23.32 -4.25 -15.90
C ARG A 114 24.51 -3.85 -15.03
N VAL A 115 24.38 -2.76 -14.25
CA VAL A 115 25.49 -2.31 -13.42
C VAL A 115 25.77 -3.28 -12.27
N ASP A 116 24.73 -3.80 -11.64
CA ASP A 116 24.84 -4.79 -10.58
C ASP A 116 25.53 -6.07 -11.06
N VAL A 117 25.14 -6.58 -12.22
CA VAL A 117 25.75 -7.76 -12.86
C VAL A 117 27.24 -7.52 -13.14
N LEU A 118 27.56 -6.37 -13.76
CA LEU A 118 28.95 -6.03 -14.06
C LEU A 118 29.77 -5.80 -12.79
N ALA A 119 29.17 -5.18 -11.77
CA ALA A 119 29.84 -4.91 -10.50
C ALA A 119 30.19 -6.19 -9.75
N VAL A 120 29.22 -7.14 -9.67
CA VAL A 120 29.46 -8.44 -9.05
C VAL A 120 30.47 -9.25 -9.84
N ALA A 121 30.39 -9.30 -11.18
CA ALA A 121 31.36 -9.98 -12.03
C ALA A 121 32.78 -9.44 -11.83
N TYR A 122 32.92 -8.12 -11.86
CA TYR A 122 34.18 -7.42 -11.66
C TYR A 122 34.77 -7.71 -10.29
N ASP A 123 33.96 -7.59 -9.24
CA ASP A 123 34.42 -7.66 -7.86
C ASP A 123 34.75 -9.10 -7.43
N TRP A 124 33.87 -10.06 -7.70
CA TRP A 124 34.05 -11.44 -7.26
C TRP A 124 35.10 -12.23 -8.05
N CYS A 125 35.23 -11.89 -9.34
CA CYS A 125 36.15 -12.58 -10.23
C CYS A 125 37.42 -11.75 -10.48
N TYR A 126 37.63 -10.66 -9.74
CA TYR A 126 38.69 -9.66 -9.97
C TYR A 126 40.08 -10.29 -10.21
N ALA A 127 40.49 -11.21 -9.35
CA ALA A 127 41.79 -11.86 -9.42
C ALA A 127 41.96 -12.73 -10.69
N ASP A 128 40.89 -13.33 -11.18
CA ASP A 128 40.90 -14.30 -12.26
C ASP A 128 40.63 -13.66 -13.64
N LEU A 129 40.03 -12.46 -13.68
CA LEU A 129 39.73 -11.75 -14.93
C LEU A 129 41.00 -11.24 -15.62
N HIS A 130 41.05 -11.35 -16.96
CA HIS A 130 42.10 -10.77 -17.73
C HIS A 130 42.19 -9.23 -17.52
N PRO A 131 43.39 -8.62 -17.34
CA PRO A 131 43.53 -7.18 -17.04
C PRO A 131 42.80 -6.25 -18.02
N ALA A 132 42.78 -6.55 -19.30
CA ALA A 132 42.04 -5.76 -20.30
C ALA A 132 40.53 -5.88 -20.17
N VAL A 133 40.02 -7.00 -19.65
CA VAL A 133 38.60 -7.21 -19.36
C VAL A 133 38.23 -6.43 -18.11
N ARG A 134 39.04 -6.50 -17.04
CA ARG A 134 38.88 -5.68 -15.84
C ARG A 134 38.74 -4.19 -16.16
N ALA A 135 39.71 -3.66 -16.92
CA ALA A 135 39.70 -2.24 -17.30
C ALA A 135 38.42 -1.86 -18.07
N ARG A 136 37.96 -2.74 -18.96
CA ARG A 136 36.73 -2.53 -19.73
C ARG A 136 35.47 -2.60 -18.87
N MET A 137 35.38 -3.57 -17.94
CA MET A 137 34.26 -3.66 -17.00
C MET A 137 34.21 -2.43 -16.11
N LEU A 138 35.31 -2.03 -15.50
CA LEU A 138 35.40 -0.84 -14.66
C LEU A 138 34.96 0.43 -15.40
N GLY A 139 35.46 0.66 -16.60
CA GLY A 139 35.05 1.81 -17.42
C GLY A 139 33.52 1.83 -17.69
N ARG A 140 32.91 0.67 -17.92
CA ARG A 140 31.47 0.56 -18.11
C ARG A 140 30.71 0.79 -16.82
N ILE A 141 31.16 0.25 -15.69
CA ILE A 141 30.56 0.47 -14.36
C ILE A 141 30.54 1.97 -14.06
N VAL A 142 31.69 2.64 -14.21
CA VAL A 142 31.82 4.10 -14.02
C VAL A 142 30.87 4.88 -14.93
N ASP A 143 30.82 4.56 -16.24
CA ASP A 143 29.95 5.27 -17.19
C ASP A 143 28.45 5.09 -16.84
N ILE A 144 28.04 3.88 -16.49
CA ILE A 144 26.64 3.60 -16.11
C ILE A 144 26.29 4.33 -14.79
N THR A 145 27.14 4.25 -13.80
CA THR A 145 26.94 4.89 -12.49
C THR A 145 26.83 6.40 -12.66
N ARG A 146 27.77 7.03 -13.37
CA ARG A 146 27.74 8.46 -13.66
C ARG A 146 26.46 8.90 -14.38
N ARG A 147 26.02 8.15 -15.39
CA ARG A 147 24.76 8.44 -16.09
C ARG A 147 23.54 8.27 -15.19
N ALA A 148 23.57 7.34 -14.24
CA ALA A 148 22.51 7.18 -13.25
C ALA A 148 22.46 8.38 -12.30
N ASP A 149 23.62 8.86 -11.85
CA ASP A 149 23.72 10.06 -11.01
C ASP A 149 23.23 11.30 -11.74
N ASP A 150 23.64 11.49 -13.02
CA ASP A 150 23.17 12.61 -13.85
C ASP A 150 21.65 12.56 -14.01
N TYR A 151 21.10 11.39 -14.31
CA TYR A 151 19.64 11.18 -14.43
C TYR A 151 18.92 11.46 -13.11
N TYR A 152 19.44 10.98 -11.98
CA TYR A 152 18.88 11.26 -10.67
C TYR A 152 18.85 12.78 -10.39
N ARG A 153 19.91 13.50 -10.71
CA ARG A 153 19.98 14.95 -10.53
C ARG A 153 19.02 15.71 -11.43
N GLU A 154 18.83 15.23 -12.67
CA GLU A 154 17.94 15.85 -13.65
C GLU A 154 16.45 15.67 -13.30
N ILE A 155 16.04 14.46 -12.95
CA ILE A 155 14.61 14.15 -12.75
C ILE A 155 14.19 14.08 -11.28
N ARG A 156 15.13 14.07 -10.33
CA ARG A 156 14.89 13.90 -8.90
C ARG A 156 13.96 12.73 -8.61
N VAL A 157 14.51 11.54 -8.55
CA VAL A 157 13.77 10.33 -8.20
C VAL A 157 13.40 10.41 -6.72
N SER A 158 12.12 10.58 -6.42
CA SER A 158 11.65 10.66 -5.05
C SER A 158 11.79 9.31 -4.33
N PRO A 159 12.25 9.28 -3.08
CA PRO A 159 12.29 8.06 -2.26
C PRO A 159 10.91 7.55 -1.84
N TYR A 160 9.87 8.37 -1.97
CA TYR A 160 8.47 7.96 -1.79
C TYR A 160 7.87 7.34 -3.05
N ASN A 161 8.58 7.39 -4.16
CA ASN A 161 8.01 7.05 -5.45
C ASN A 161 8.67 5.83 -5.99
N ASP A 162 7.80 5.04 -6.58
CA ASP A 162 8.08 3.94 -7.48
C ASP A 162 9.50 3.42 -7.50
N VAL A 163 9.55 2.45 -6.89
CA VAL A 163 10.38 1.33 -7.09
C VAL A 163 10.54 0.93 -8.57
N GLY A 164 9.77 1.41 -9.54
CA GLY A 164 10.01 1.21 -10.97
C GLY A 164 11.31 1.82 -11.47
N TYR A 165 11.80 2.85 -10.77
CA TYR A 165 13.15 3.38 -10.93
C TYR A 165 14.20 2.65 -10.09
N ILE A 166 13.82 1.61 -9.39
CA ILE A 166 14.64 0.77 -8.53
C ILE A 166 15.95 0.36 -9.15
N ARG A 167 15.90 0.01 -10.41
CA ARG A 167 17.07 -0.43 -11.12
C ARG A 167 18.08 0.72 -11.36
N LEU A 168 17.61 1.98 -11.29
CA LEU A 168 18.51 3.12 -11.18
C LEU A 168 19.19 3.17 -9.82
N HIS A 169 18.51 2.76 -8.75
CA HIS A 169 19.05 2.87 -7.40
C HIS A 169 20.24 1.95 -7.16
N ASN A 170 20.25 0.76 -7.75
CA ASN A 170 21.43 -0.10 -7.68
C ASN A 170 22.63 0.49 -8.43
N ALA A 171 22.40 1.21 -9.52
CA ALA A 171 23.47 1.78 -10.32
C ALA A 171 24.35 2.75 -9.50
N PRO A 172 23.83 3.82 -8.86
CA PRO A 172 24.66 4.69 -8.05
C PRO A 172 25.20 3.99 -6.81
N PHE A 173 24.44 3.12 -6.15
CA PHE A 173 24.87 2.53 -4.89
C PHE A 173 25.90 1.42 -5.05
N ILE A 174 25.63 0.42 -5.88
CA ILE A 174 26.51 -0.73 -6.08
C ILE A 174 27.68 -0.38 -7.01
N GLY A 175 27.41 0.37 -8.09
CA GLY A 175 28.43 0.80 -9.03
C GLY A 175 29.47 1.70 -8.38
N ALA A 176 29.05 2.62 -7.52
CA ALA A 176 29.97 3.51 -6.79
C ALA A 176 30.86 2.73 -5.82
N LEU A 177 30.31 1.77 -5.07
CA LEU A 177 31.09 0.92 -4.15
C LEU A 177 32.21 0.17 -4.87
N VAL A 178 31.92 -0.36 -6.06
CA VAL A 178 32.89 -1.16 -6.81
C VAL A 178 33.90 -0.27 -7.56
N ALA A 179 33.46 0.87 -8.07
CA ALA A 179 34.33 1.80 -8.77
C ALA A 179 35.37 2.46 -7.85
N TYR A 180 35.04 2.71 -6.61
CA TYR A 180 35.94 3.28 -5.62
C TYR A 180 36.73 2.16 -4.91
N PRO A 181 38.06 2.28 -4.77
CA PRO A 181 38.97 3.34 -5.21
C PRO A 181 39.66 3.05 -6.57
N ASP A 182 39.20 2.04 -7.34
CA ASP A 182 39.92 1.59 -8.55
C ASP A 182 39.89 2.61 -9.70
N ALA A 183 38.89 3.48 -9.72
CA ALA A 183 38.73 4.51 -10.75
C ALA A 183 38.99 5.92 -10.18
N PRO A 184 39.64 6.83 -10.93
CA PRO A 184 39.77 8.22 -10.52
C PRO A 184 38.42 8.92 -10.26
N GLU A 185 37.38 8.53 -10.99
CA GLU A 185 36.02 9.03 -10.86
C GLU A 185 35.25 8.40 -9.70
N GLY A 186 35.82 7.38 -9.04
CA GLY A 186 35.12 6.62 -7.98
C GLY A 186 34.80 7.48 -6.78
N GLU A 187 35.66 8.39 -6.36
CA GLU A 187 35.43 9.24 -5.18
C GLU A 187 34.19 10.13 -5.31
N PRO A 188 33.99 10.93 -6.34
CA PRO A 188 32.75 11.71 -6.48
C PRO A 188 31.49 10.84 -6.61
N LEU A 189 31.56 9.66 -7.23
CA LEU A 189 30.45 8.74 -7.34
C LEU A 189 30.04 8.18 -5.97
N ILE A 190 31.00 7.73 -5.16
CA ILE A 190 30.66 7.16 -3.85
C ILE A 190 30.14 8.21 -2.87
N ARG A 191 30.66 9.44 -2.93
CA ARG A 191 30.16 10.57 -2.13
C ARG A 191 28.70 10.88 -2.47
N PHE A 192 28.38 10.92 -3.75
CA PHE A 192 27.02 11.16 -4.19
C PHE A 192 26.07 10.01 -3.77
N ALA A 193 26.49 8.78 -3.99
CA ALA A 193 25.72 7.60 -3.60
C ALA A 193 25.48 7.56 -2.08
N HIS A 194 26.51 7.90 -1.27
CA HIS A 194 26.37 8.02 0.17
C HIS A 194 25.32 9.06 0.54
N GLN A 195 25.44 10.28 0.01
CA GLN A 195 24.49 11.37 0.30
C GLN A 195 23.04 10.95 -0.04
N VAL A 196 22.82 10.35 -1.20
CA VAL A 196 21.49 9.91 -1.62
C VAL A 196 20.95 8.81 -0.70
N LEU A 197 21.78 7.83 -0.35
CA LEU A 197 21.34 6.71 0.48
C LEU A 197 21.03 7.15 1.92
N PHE A 198 21.97 7.85 2.56
CA PHE A 198 21.89 8.13 4.00
C PHE A 198 21.14 9.41 4.35
N ASP A 199 21.20 10.44 3.51
CA ASP A 199 20.56 11.73 3.79
C ASP A 199 19.18 11.86 3.17
N VAL A 200 18.86 11.07 2.12
CA VAL A 200 17.59 11.17 1.38
C VAL A 200 16.73 9.92 1.55
N TYR A 201 17.24 8.73 1.23
CA TYR A 201 16.44 7.51 1.17
C TYR A 201 16.14 6.92 2.54
N LEU A 202 17.16 6.66 3.36
CA LEU A 202 16.97 6.02 4.66
C LEU A 202 16.02 6.79 5.58
N PRO A 203 16.09 8.13 5.70
CA PRO A 203 15.15 8.87 6.54
C PRO A 203 13.69 8.74 6.10
N VAL A 204 13.43 8.72 4.79
CA VAL A 204 12.09 8.54 4.25
C VAL A 204 11.58 7.12 4.48
N TRP A 205 12.42 6.13 4.20
CA TRP A 205 12.04 4.73 4.41
C TRP A 205 11.78 4.44 5.89
N GLN A 206 12.58 4.99 6.78
CA GLN A 206 12.33 4.91 8.22
C GLN A 206 10.99 5.54 8.61
N GLN A 207 10.63 6.68 8.03
CA GLN A 207 9.34 7.33 8.28
C GLN A 207 8.15 6.45 7.84
N VAL A 208 8.21 5.89 6.63
CA VAL A 208 7.09 5.13 6.04
C VAL A 208 7.06 3.71 6.61
N ILE A 209 8.18 3.01 6.59
CA ILE A 209 8.28 1.60 6.95
C ILE A 209 8.37 1.42 8.47
N GLY A 210 9.17 2.23 9.18
CA GLY A 210 9.31 2.17 10.63
C GLY A 210 8.03 2.52 11.40
N GLY A 211 6.94 2.73 10.70
CA GLY A 211 5.59 2.85 11.23
C GLY A 211 4.79 1.55 11.12
N GLY A 212 5.37 0.38 11.33
CA GLY A 212 4.68 -0.92 11.30
C GLY A 212 4.96 -1.76 10.05
N GLY A 213 5.92 -1.38 9.21
CA GLY A 213 6.42 -2.21 8.10
C GLY A 213 5.70 -2.04 6.75
N GLY A 214 4.72 -1.16 6.65
CA GLY A 214 3.89 -0.99 5.45
C GLY A 214 4.55 -0.17 4.35
N TRP A 215 4.09 -0.39 3.11
CA TRP A 215 4.45 0.42 1.95
C TRP A 215 3.20 0.88 1.18
N HIS A 216 3.08 2.17 0.92
CA HIS A 216 1.86 2.80 0.40
C HIS A 216 1.49 2.41 -1.05
N GLU A 217 2.43 1.92 -1.84
CA GLU A 217 2.19 1.49 -3.22
C GLU A 217 1.76 0.01 -3.35
N GLY A 218 1.60 -0.70 -2.23
CA GLY A 218 1.21 -2.11 -2.22
C GLY A 218 2.36 -3.10 -2.33
N ILE A 219 2.02 -4.40 -2.29
CA ILE A 219 3.01 -5.49 -2.22
C ILE A 219 3.84 -5.62 -3.49
N THR A 220 3.23 -5.36 -4.65
CA THR A 220 3.94 -5.46 -5.94
C THR A 220 5.16 -4.53 -5.99
N TYR A 221 5.00 -3.32 -5.49
CA TYR A 221 6.05 -2.31 -5.47
C TYR A 221 7.00 -2.46 -4.28
N LEU A 222 6.50 -2.89 -3.13
CA LEU A 222 7.35 -3.32 -2.02
C LEU A 222 8.34 -4.40 -2.48
N ARG A 223 7.84 -5.43 -3.15
CA ARG A 223 8.64 -6.54 -3.67
C ARG A 223 9.73 -6.08 -4.63
N LYS A 224 9.38 -5.24 -5.59
CA LYS A 224 10.33 -4.71 -6.56
C LYS A 224 11.37 -3.80 -5.93
N GLY A 225 11.01 -2.97 -4.93
CA GLY A 225 11.87 -1.97 -4.35
C GLY A 225 12.68 -2.43 -3.17
N LEU A 226 11.98 -2.65 -2.13
CA LEU A 226 12.63 -2.93 -0.85
C LEU A 226 13.36 -4.26 -0.88
N GLY A 227 12.74 -5.29 -1.45
CA GLY A 227 13.39 -6.59 -1.60
C GLY A 227 14.54 -6.58 -2.58
N GLY A 228 14.35 -5.94 -3.73
CA GLY A 228 15.33 -5.94 -4.82
C GLY A 228 16.42 -4.89 -4.71
N VAL A 229 16.25 -3.85 -3.88
CA VAL A 229 17.19 -2.72 -3.79
C VAL A 229 17.65 -2.41 -2.38
N VAL A 230 16.74 -2.14 -1.46
CA VAL A 230 17.12 -1.62 -0.13
C VAL A 230 17.98 -2.61 0.62
N VAL A 231 17.50 -3.83 0.76
CA VAL A 231 18.19 -4.86 1.53
C VAL A 231 19.55 -5.21 0.90
N PRO A 232 19.67 -5.44 -0.43
CA PRO A 232 20.97 -5.62 -1.07
C PRO A 232 21.91 -4.44 -0.93
N THR A 233 21.41 -3.22 -1.08
CA THR A 233 22.22 -2.01 -0.97
C THR A 233 22.81 -1.87 0.43
N LEU A 234 22.00 -2.02 1.47
CA LEU A 234 22.46 -1.94 2.86
C LEU A 234 23.48 -3.02 3.18
N ALA A 235 23.26 -4.23 2.69
CA ALA A 235 24.21 -5.31 2.85
C ALA A 235 25.55 -5.02 2.16
N ALA A 236 25.49 -4.53 0.92
CA ALA A 236 26.68 -4.16 0.17
C ALA A 236 27.48 -3.05 0.86
N TRP A 237 26.79 -1.99 1.29
CA TRP A 237 27.41 -0.89 2.03
C TRP A 237 27.97 -1.32 3.38
N GLY A 238 27.20 -2.12 4.14
CA GLY A 238 27.66 -2.67 5.42
C GLY A 238 28.92 -3.52 5.24
N TYR A 239 28.94 -4.41 4.26
CA TYR A 239 30.12 -5.25 3.95
C TYR A 239 31.33 -4.42 3.50
N ALA A 240 31.12 -3.44 2.63
CA ALA A 240 32.19 -2.59 2.12
C ALA A 240 32.80 -1.67 3.20
N THR A 241 31.98 -1.20 4.14
CA THR A 241 32.39 -0.22 5.15
C THR A 241 32.63 -0.82 6.54
N GLY A 242 32.33 -2.10 6.75
CA GLY A 242 32.42 -2.76 8.06
C GLY A 242 31.35 -2.31 9.06
N ARG A 243 30.33 -1.56 8.62
CA ARG A 243 29.20 -1.12 9.46
C ARG A 243 28.12 -2.19 9.49
N ASP A 244 27.48 -2.36 10.64
CA ASP A 244 26.26 -3.18 10.73
C ASP A 244 25.02 -2.31 10.46
N LEU A 245 24.75 -2.05 9.18
CA LEU A 245 23.63 -1.19 8.78
C LEU A 245 22.25 -1.78 9.11
N PHE A 246 22.15 -3.07 9.34
CA PHE A 246 20.91 -3.67 9.82
C PHE A 246 20.72 -3.39 11.31
N ALA A 247 21.75 -3.54 12.14
CA ALA A 247 21.68 -3.16 13.54
C ALA A 247 21.44 -1.64 13.73
N GLU A 248 21.99 -0.81 12.84
CA GLU A 248 21.74 0.63 12.83
C GLU A 248 20.31 1.00 12.38
N ASN A 249 19.60 0.09 11.66
CA ASN A 249 18.26 0.29 11.12
C ASN A 249 17.29 -0.82 11.58
N PRO A 250 17.03 -0.96 12.88
CA PRO A 250 16.20 -2.06 13.42
C PRO A 250 14.73 -2.00 12.94
N TRP A 251 14.27 -0.84 12.48
CA TRP A 251 12.94 -0.65 11.91
C TRP A 251 12.69 -1.48 10.62
N LEU A 252 13.75 -1.93 9.94
CA LEU A 252 13.61 -2.82 8.78
C LEU A 252 13.02 -4.19 9.15
N ALA A 253 13.13 -4.61 10.41
CA ALA A 253 12.49 -5.84 10.87
C ALA A 253 10.95 -5.78 10.72
N GLU A 254 10.36 -4.58 10.85
CA GLU A 254 8.92 -4.37 10.70
C GLU A 254 8.41 -4.72 9.30
N LEU A 255 9.28 -4.68 8.26
CA LEU A 255 8.92 -5.12 6.90
C LEU A 255 8.47 -6.58 6.81
N ILE A 256 8.91 -7.41 7.74
CA ILE A 256 8.54 -8.83 7.78
C ILE A 256 7.05 -9.01 8.08
N ASP A 257 6.46 -8.08 8.82
CA ASP A 257 5.05 -8.11 9.17
C ASP A 257 4.14 -7.81 7.97
N TYR A 258 4.61 -7.03 6.99
CA TYR A 258 3.75 -6.65 5.86
C TYR A 258 3.21 -7.85 5.07
N PRO A 259 4.01 -8.78 4.56
CA PRO A 259 3.49 -9.97 3.89
C PRO A 259 2.66 -10.87 4.82
N ILE A 260 3.04 -11.00 6.09
CA ILE A 260 2.32 -11.84 7.06
C ILE A 260 0.88 -11.32 7.25
N TYR A 261 0.75 -10.03 7.55
CA TYR A 261 -0.54 -9.45 7.91
C TYR A 261 -1.41 -9.00 6.73
N THR A 262 -0.83 -8.81 5.53
CA THR A 262 -1.59 -8.48 4.32
C THR A 262 -2.01 -9.70 3.51
N THR A 263 -1.57 -10.90 3.88
CA THR A 263 -2.02 -12.13 3.24
C THR A 263 -3.38 -12.56 3.76
N ARG A 264 -4.30 -12.82 2.83
CA ARG A 264 -5.65 -13.32 3.10
C ARG A 264 -5.62 -14.80 3.48
N PRO A 265 -6.70 -15.34 4.06
CA PRO A 265 -6.75 -16.75 4.49
C PRO A 265 -6.48 -17.78 3.39
N ASP A 266 -6.79 -17.46 2.13
CA ASP A 266 -6.53 -18.30 0.97
C ASP A 266 -5.10 -18.18 0.41
N PHE A 267 -4.21 -17.49 1.11
CA PHE A 267 -2.83 -17.16 0.71
C PHE A 267 -2.73 -16.20 -0.48
N THR A 268 -3.80 -15.53 -0.84
CA THR A 268 -3.73 -14.38 -1.75
C THR A 268 -3.43 -13.09 -0.96
N SER A 269 -2.90 -12.08 -1.63
CA SER A 269 -2.60 -10.80 -0.99
C SER A 269 -3.80 -9.87 -0.93
N LEU A 270 -3.83 -8.99 0.06
CA LEU A 270 -4.61 -7.78 0.01
C LEU A 270 -4.20 -6.98 -1.23
N ARG A 271 -5.17 -6.61 -2.07
CA ARG A 271 -4.93 -5.66 -3.16
C ARG A 271 -4.98 -4.23 -2.61
N MET A 272 -3.96 -3.45 -2.93
CA MET A 272 -3.86 -2.03 -2.58
C MET A 272 -3.09 -1.30 -3.68
N GLY A 273 -3.54 -0.11 -4.07
CA GLY A 273 -2.91 0.66 -5.13
C GLY A 273 -2.88 -0.12 -6.46
N ASP A 274 -1.79 -0.01 -7.20
CA ASP A 274 -1.61 -0.65 -8.50
C ASP A 274 -1.22 -2.14 -8.42
N ASP A 275 -1.64 -2.85 -7.39
CA ASP A 275 -1.49 -4.30 -7.36
C ASP A 275 -2.37 -4.95 -8.44
N ASN A 276 -1.76 -5.73 -9.34
CA ASN A 276 -2.46 -6.32 -10.48
C ASN A 276 -3.40 -7.44 -10.08
N THR A 277 -2.89 -8.38 -9.28
CA THR A 277 -3.60 -9.59 -8.91
C THR A 277 -3.43 -9.85 -7.43
N PRO A 278 -4.37 -10.52 -6.77
CA PRO A 278 -4.18 -11.00 -5.42
C PRO A 278 -3.19 -12.18 -5.41
N GLU A 279 -1.94 -11.93 -5.77
CA GLU A 279 -0.87 -12.92 -5.71
C GLU A 279 -0.37 -13.11 -4.29
N LEU A 280 0.37 -14.19 -4.07
CA LEU A 280 1.01 -14.45 -2.79
C LEU A 280 1.92 -13.28 -2.36
N THR A 281 1.78 -12.85 -1.14
CA THR A 281 2.55 -11.76 -0.55
C THR A 281 3.94 -12.24 -0.17
N TRP A 282 4.91 -12.03 -1.05
CA TRP A 282 6.31 -12.40 -0.85
C TRP A 282 7.25 -11.41 -1.55
N PHE A 283 8.46 -11.23 -1.02
CA PHE A 283 9.52 -10.47 -1.67
C PHE A 283 10.91 -11.06 -1.39
N GLU A 284 11.83 -10.87 -2.30
CA GLU A 284 13.15 -11.52 -2.30
C GLU A 284 14.01 -11.21 -1.06
N GLY A 285 13.88 -10.02 -0.48
CA GLY A 285 14.59 -9.61 0.73
C GLY A 285 14.02 -10.16 2.05
N LEU A 286 12.86 -10.84 2.03
CA LEU A 286 12.17 -11.24 3.24
C LEU A 286 12.96 -12.27 4.06
N GLY A 287 13.53 -13.23 3.39
CA GLY A 287 14.30 -14.24 4.04
C GLY A 287 15.60 -13.73 4.67
N PRO A 288 16.45 -12.95 3.96
CA PRO A 288 17.56 -12.24 4.56
C PRO A 288 17.17 -11.42 5.80
N LEU A 289 16.12 -10.63 5.73
CA LEU A 289 15.64 -9.87 6.88
C LEU A 289 15.24 -10.78 8.05
N ALA A 290 14.49 -11.86 7.79
CA ALA A 290 14.10 -12.83 8.80
C ALA A 290 15.31 -13.55 9.43
N THR A 291 16.43 -13.66 8.70
CA THR A 291 17.68 -14.21 9.20
C THR A 291 18.48 -13.21 10.01
N VAL A 292 18.71 -12.01 9.47
CA VAL A 292 19.49 -10.96 10.12
C VAL A 292 18.87 -10.52 11.46
N TYR A 293 17.54 -10.39 11.50
CA TYR A 293 16.82 -10.00 12.72
C TYR A 293 16.36 -11.18 13.58
N ASP A 294 16.82 -12.40 13.27
CA ASP A 294 16.41 -13.63 13.99
C ASP A 294 14.90 -13.74 14.21
N HIS A 295 14.11 -13.50 13.15
CA HIS A 295 12.68 -13.35 13.23
C HIS A 295 11.93 -14.70 13.00
N PRO A 296 11.50 -15.39 14.06
CA PRO A 296 11.02 -16.78 13.96
C PRO A 296 9.68 -16.91 13.23
N TYR A 297 8.82 -15.89 13.30
CA TYR A 297 7.54 -15.86 12.59
C TYR A 297 7.72 -15.63 11.09
N GLY A 298 8.66 -14.75 10.70
CA GLY A 298 9.00 -14.53 9.29
C GLY A 298 9.55 -15.80 8.63
N ARG A 299 10.32 -16.59 9.38
CA ARG A 299 10.82 -17.90 8.94
C ARG A 299 9.69 -18.93 8.80
N ASP A 300 8.76 -19.01 9.77
CA ASP A 300 7.57 -19.87 9.69
C ASP A 300 6.70 -19.47 8.49
N TRP A 301 6.50 -18.18 8.28
CA TRP A 301 5.78 -17.67 7.12
C TRP A 301 6.41 -18.11 5.80
N LEU A 302 7.69 -17.88 5.62
CA LEU A 302 8.43 -18.32 4.42
C LEU A 302 8.35 -19.83 4.19
N LYS A 303 8.39 -20.63 5.26
CA LYS A 303 8.22 -22.08 5.18
C LYS A 303 6.81 -22.47 4.71
N ARG A 304 5.76 -21.80 5.23
CA ARG A 304 4.36 -22.03 4.84
C ARG A 304 4.10 -21.68 3.38
N VAL A 305 4.65 -20.57 2.91
CA VAL A 305 4.49 -20.14 1.51
C VAL A 305 5.51 -20.82 0.59
N GLY A 306 6.40 -21.67 1.14
CA GLY A 306 7.36 -22.49 0.41
C GLY A 306 8.58 -21.76 -0.12
N HIS A 307 8.82 -20.53 0.36
CA HIS A 307 9.97 -19.70 0.00
C HIS A 307 11.12 -19.76 1.02
N TRP A 308 11.02 -20.61 2.00
CA TRP A 308 12.11 -20.88 2.93
C TRP A 308 13.15 -21.73 2.24
N ARG A 309 14.29 -21.17 1.90
CA ARG A 309 15.37 -21.78 1.10
C ARG A 309 15.13 -21.73 -0.41
N ASP A 310 14.26 -20.83 -0.90
CA ASP A 310 14.33 -20.51 -2.32
C ASP A 310 15.71 -19.97 -2.63
N GLU A 311 16.30 -20.51 -3.66
CA GLU A 311 17.64 -20.17 -4.11
C GLU A 311 17.74 -18.67 -4.35
N PRO A 312 18.90 -18.06 -4.06
CA PRO A 312 19.12 -16.65 -4.37
C PRO A 312 18.96 -16.44 -5.87
N THR A 313 17.82 -15.90 -6.28
CA THR A 313 17.53 -15.57 -7.67
C THR A 313 18.01 -14.17 -8.03
N SER A 314 18.46 -13.39 -7.03
CA SER A 314 18.92 -12.04 -7.23
C SER A 314 20.42 -11.93 -7.31
N THR A 315 20.89 -11.04 -8.17
CA THR A 315 22.30 -10.76 -8.42
C THR A 315 23.07 -10.23 -7.20
N VAL A 316 22.40 -10.00 -6.07
CA VAL A 316 23.00 -9.34 -4.91
C VAL A 316 23.06 -10.24 -3.67
N TRP A 317 22.51 -11.47 -3.74
CA TRP A 317 22.34 -12.35 -2.61
C TRP A 317 22.98 -13.73 -2.75
N PRO A 318 24.30 -13.84 -2.87
CA PRO A 318 24.97 -15.12 -2.73
C PRO A 318 25.22 -15.50 -1.27
N TRP A 319 24.94 -14.60 -0.33
CA TRP A 319 25.32 -14.76 1.06
C TRP A 319 24.18 -15.17 1.99
N TRP A 320 23.10 -15.70 1.44
CA TRP A 320 22.22 -16.52 2.23
C TRP A 320 22.81 -17.92 2.35
N PRO A 321 23.64 -18.20 3.36
CA PRO A 321 24.04 -19.57 3.58
C PRO A 321 22.77 -20.34 3.91
N PRO A 322 22.54 -21.53 3.33
CA PRO A 322 21.61 -22.43 3.92
C PRO A 322 22.03 -22.56 5.38
N ALA A 323 21.16 -22.18 6.30
CA ALA A 323 21.46 -22.34 7.70
C ALA A 323 21.87 -23.80 7.91
N LEU A 324 23.09 -24.04 8.34
CA LEU A 324 23.59 -25.39 8.63
C LEU A 324 22.81 -26.00 9.80
N GLU A 325 22.15 -25.15 10.60
CA GLU A 325 21.23 -25.49 11.68
C GLU A 325 19.84 -24.98 11.31
N GLU A 326 18.78 -25.75 11.60
CA GLU A 326 17.41 -25.26 11.42
C GLU A 326 17.14 -24.19 12.50
N PRO A 327 16.90 -22.94 12.11
CA PRO A 327 16.64 -21.89 13.06
C PRO A 327 15.30 -22.09 13.76
N ALA A 328 15.17 -21.54 14.97
CA ALA A 328 13.91 -21.57 15.71
C ALA A 328 12.75 -20.99 14.88
N LEU A 329 11.65 -21.74 14.83
CA LEU A 329 10.39 -21.32 14.19
C LEU A 329 9.35 -21.08 15.27
N ARG A 330 8.52 -20.06 15.08
CA ARG A 330 7.30 -19.87 15.85
C ARG A 330 6.13 -19.69 14.90
N PRO A 331 5.02 -20.40 15.13
CA PRO A 331 3.89 -20.33 14.21
C PRO A 331 3.26 -18.95 14.21
N VAL A 332 2.98 -18.40 13.02
CA VAL A 332 2.32 -17.09 12.87
C VAL A 332 0.97 -17.01 13.61
N SER A 333 0.36 -18.15 13.93
CA SER A 333 -0.87 -18.21 14.74
C SER A 333 -0.71 -17.73 16.18
N GLU A 334 0.51 -17.53 16.66
CA GLU A 334 0.78 -16.91 17.96
C GLU A 334 0.76 -15.37 17.89
N LEU A 335 0.83 -14.79 16.69
CA LEU A 335 0.76 -13.35 16.49
C LEU A 335 -0.67 -12.84 16.74
N PRO A 336 -0.84 -11.58 17.19
CA PRO A 336 -2.15 -10.96 17.29
C PRO A 336 -2.89 -11.02 15.94
N PRO A 337 -4.21 -11.23 15.91
CA PRO A 337 -4.96 -11.31 14.66
C PRO A 337 -5.29 -9.91 14.08
N HIS A 338 -4.40 -8.95 14.24
CA HIS A 338 -4.53 -7.58 13.75
C HIS A 338 -3.16 -6.90 13.73
N HIS A 339 -3.01 -5.90 12.83
CA HIS A 339 -1.79 -5.09 12.75
C HIS A 339 -2.11 -3.68 12.23
N TYR A 340 -1.38 -2.68 12.71
CA TYR A 340 -1.50 -1.30 12.28
C TYR A 340 -0.19 -0.81 11.64
N PHE A 341 -0.19 -0.69 10.34
CA PHE A 341 0.86 -0.07 9.54
C PHE A 341 0.71 1.45 9.59
N ARG A 342 1.20 2.05 10.68
CA ARG A 342 1.01 3.49 10.98
C ARG A 342 1.55 4.40 9.88
N GLY A 343 2.71 4.05 9.27
CA GLY A 343 3.35 4.85 8.24
C GLY A 343 2.53 5.02 6.96
N ILE A 344 1.53 4.16 6.73
CA ILE A 344 0.62 4.22 5.57
C ILE A 344 -0.85 4.28 5.95
N GLY A 345 -1.16 4.35 7.24
CA GLY A 345 -2.53 4.42 7.75
C GLY A 345 -3.39 3.18 7.47
N LEU A 346 -2.78 2.00 7.35
CA LEU A 346 -3.48 0.74 7.05
C LEU A 346 -3.61 -0.13 8.30
N VAL A 347 -4.82 -0.55 8.62
CA VAL A 347 -5.09 -1.58 9.64
C VAL A 347 -5.58 -2.83 8.95
N THR A 348 -4.95 -3.97 9.25
CA THR A 348 -5.43 -5.29 8.86
C THR A 348 -5.93 -6.04 10.09
N MET A 349 -6.98 -6.84 9.92
CA MET A 349 -7.63 -7.54 10.99
C MET A 349 -8.23 -8.85 10.50
N ARG A 350 -8.22 -9.87 11.38
CA ARG A 350 -8.78 -11.18 11.06
C ARG A 350 -9.45 -11.79 12.29
N SER A 351 -10.32 -12.79 12.08
CA SER A 351 -10.90 -13.55 13.20
C SER A 351 -9.85 -14.38 13.92
N ASP A 352 -9.00 -15.06 13.16
CA ASP A 352 -7.94 -15.95 13.57
C ASP A 352 -6.96 -16.19 12.41
N TRP A 353 -6.05 -17.16 12.57
CA TRP A 353 -5.03 -17.49 11.56
C TRP A 353 -5.36 -18.74 10.71
N SER A 354 -6.59 -19.23 10.74
CA SER A 354 -7.04 -20.36 9.92
C SER A 354 -7.35 -19.96 8.47
N GLU A 355 -7.47 -20.94 7.59
CA GLU A 355 -7.91 -20.74 6.20
C GLU A 355 -9.40 -20.33 6.11
N GLU A 356 -10.17 -20.55 7.17
CA GLU A 356 -11.59 -20.21 7.29
C GLU A 356 -11.81 -18.79 7.86
N ALA A 357 -10.74 -18.10 8.24
CA ALA A 357 -10.83 -16.82 8.92
C ALA A 357 -11.56 -15.76 8.08
N THR A 358 -12.24 -14.87 8.76
CA THR A 358 -12.62 -13.57 8.21
C THR A 358 -11.39 -12.68 8.20
N PHE A 359 -11.18 -11.92 7.11
CA PHE A 359 -10.10 -10.94 6.99
C PHE A 359 -10.68 -9.61 6.50
N ALA A 360 -10.18 -8.52 7.05
CA ALA A 360 -10.53 -7.17 6.64
C ALA A 360 -9.34 -6.24 6.67
N SER A 361 -9.44 -5.17 5.89
CA SER A 361 -8.54 -4.03 5.94
C SER A 361 -9.33 -2.73 6.03
N PHE A 362 -8.73 -1.72 6.67
CA PHE A 362 -9.23 -0.36 6.69
C PHE A 362 -8.06 0.60 6.57
N ARG A 363 -8.18 1.63 5.72
CA ARG A 363 -7.09 2.57 5.45
C ARG A 363 -7.52 4.02 5.55
N VAL A 364 -6.75 4.83 6.29
CA VAL A 364 -6.81 6.30 6.27
C VAL A 364 -5.40 6.83 6.45
N GLY A 365 -4.90 7.62 5.51
CA GLY A 365 -3.53 8.16 5.59
C GLY A 365 -3.14 9.00 4.39
N ASP A 366 -1.95 9.57 4.46
CA ASP A 366 -1.37 10.44 3.44
C ASP A 366 -1.26 9.78 2.06
N HIS A 367 -1.23 10.62 1.04
CA HIS A 367 -1.06 10.20 -0.35
C HIS A 367 0.27 10.67 -0.91
N PHE A 368 1.23 9.76 -1.04
CA PHE A 368 2.58 10.04 -1.53
C PHE A 368 2.71 9.96 -3.05
N TRP A 369 1.62 9.65 -3.74
CA TRP A 369 1.54 9.50 -5.19
C TRP A 369 2.08 8.17 -5.75
N SER A 370 2.39 8.17 -7.04
CA SER A 370 2.79 7.03 -7.86
C SER A 370 1.70 5.98 -7.99
N HIS A 371 1.89 4.80 -7.45
CA HIS A 371 0.98 3.66 -7.54
C HIS A 371 -0.07 3.60 -6.43
N GLN A 372 -0.19 4.66 -5.63
CA GLN A 372 -1.20 4.78 -4.58
C GLN A 372 -2.51 5.32 -5.15
N HIS A 373 -3.64 4.84 -4.65
CA HIS A 373 -4.98 5.25 -5.09
C HIS A 373 -5.61 6.29 -4.16
N PHE A 374 -6.72 6.90 -4.60
CA PHE A 374 -7.55 7.82 -3.82
C PHE A 374 -8.58 7.02 -3.01
N ASP A 375 -8.10 6.30 -2.02
CA ASP A 375 -8.81 5.27 -1.28
C ASP A 375 -8.84 5.52 0.24
N SER A 376 -8.56 6.73 0.68
CA SER A 376 -8.59 7.07 2.10
C SER A 376 -10.02 6.91 2.66
N GLY A 377 -10.16 6.20 3.78
CA GLY A 377 -11.44 5.75 4.30
C GLY A 377 -11.95 4.44 3.68
N GLY A 378 -11.21 3.84 2.75
CA GLY A 378 -11.55 2.57 2.11
C GLY A 378 -11.35 1.36 3.02
N PHE A 379 -12.08 0.28 2.74
CA PHE A 379 -11.95 -1.00 3.43
C PHE A 379 -12.17 -2.16 2.47
N THR A 380 -11.66 -3.34 2.82
CA THR A 380 -11.95 -4.59 2.12
C THR A 380 -12.41 -5.66 3.09
N LEU A 381 -13.21 -6.62 2.60
CA LEU A 381 -13.71 -7.76 3.39
C LEU A 381 -13.51 -9.07 2.62
N TYR A 382 -13.00 -10.05 3.32
CA TYR A 382 -12.84 -11.41 2.85
C TYR A 382 -13.37 -12.41 3.86
N HIS A 383 -14.18 -13.34 3.44
CA HIS A 383 -14.55 -14.56 4.18
C HIS A 383 -14.89 -15.65 3.17
N ARG A 384 -14.05 -16.70 3.12
CA ARG A 384 -14.18 -17.78 2.12
C ARG A 384 -14.35 -17.27 0.68
N GLY A 385 -13.68 -16.19 0.35
CA GLY A 385 -13.74 -15.42 -0.90
C GLY A 385 -13.81 -13.93 -0.65
N ALA A 386 -13.33 -13.12 -1.61
CA ALA A 386 -13.37 -11.67 -1.51
C ALA A 386 -14.80 -11.15 -1.70
N LEU A 387 -15.33 -10.42 -0.71
CA LEU A 387 -16.73 -9.99 -0.62
C LEU A 387 -16.90 -8.49 -0.81
N ALA A 388 -15.99 -7.69 -0.28
CA ALA A 388 -15.85 -6.27 -0.57
C ALA A 388 -14.40 -6.01 -1.02
N ILE A 389 -14.23 -5.43 -2.19
CA ILE A 389 -12.93 -5.35 -2.87
C ILE A 389 -12.59 -3.92 -3.30
N ASP A 390 -11.33 -3.70 -3.63
CA ASP A 390 -10.92 -2.61 -4.49
C ASP A 390 -11.22 -2.99 -5.94
N SER A 391 -11.97 -2.13 -6.65
CA SER A 391 -12.40 -2.36 -8.01
C SER A 391 -11.38 -1.82 -9.01
N GLY A 392 -11.42 -2.34 -10.22
CA GLY A 392 -10.48 -1.97 -11.27
C GLY A 392 -9.25 -2.87 -11.31
N THR A 393 -8.34 -2.58 -12.22
CA THR A 393 -7.11 -3.35 -12.41
C THR A 393 -6.04 -2.51 -13.09
N TYR A 394 -4.77 -2.83 -12.82
CA TYR A 394 -3.62 -2.16 -13.42
C TYR A 394 -3.19 -2.76 -14.76
N TYR A 395 -3.85 -3.80 -15.27
CA TYR A 395 -3.44 -4.46 -16.53
C TYR A 395 -3.43 -3.57 -17.75
N ALA A 396 -4.26 -2.53 -17.78
CA ALA A 396 -4.24 -1.55 -18.86
C ALA A 396 -3.01 -0.63 -18.87
N GLY A 397 -2.19 -0.69 -17.81
CA GLY A 397 -0.99 0.11 -17.61
C GLY A 397 -1.26 1.50 -17.04
N TYR A 398 -0.19 2.12 -16.55
CA TYR A 398 -0.18 3.36 -15.76
C TYR A 398 -0.85 4.56 -16.44
N ASP A 399 -0.84 4.64 -17.77
CA ASP A 399 -1.38 5.80 -18.51
C ASP A 399 -2.73 5.52 -19.19
N SER A 400 -3.41 4.42 -18.86
CA SER A 400 -4.68 4.07 -19.51
C SER A 400 -5.86 4.87 -18.98
N ASP A 401 -6.93 5.00 -19.78
CA ASP A 401 -8.18 5.63 -19.33
C ASP A 401 -8.81 4.89 -18.17
N HIS A 402 -8.69 3.56 -18.14
CA HIS A 402 -9.18 2.74 -17.04
C HIS A 402 -8.44 3.06 -15.75
N HIS A 403 -7.10 3.10 -15.78
CA HIS A 403 -6.28 3.37 -14.61
C HIS A 403 -6.57 4.76 -14.04
N TYR A 404 -6.38 5.82 -14.83
CA TYR A 404 -6.59 7.19 -14.34
C TYR A 404 -8.05 7.59 -14.18
N GLY A 405 -8.93 7.08 -15.02
CA GLY A 405 -10.34 7.45 -15.02
C GLY A 405 -11.18 6.68 -14.01
N TYR A 406 -10.74 5.52 -13.58
CA TYR A 406 -11.50 4.65 -12.68
C TYR A 406 -10.65 4.06 -11.55
N ALA A 407 -9.71 3.18 -11.84
CA ALA A 407 -9.06 2.34 -10.82
C ALA A 407 -8.37 3.15 -9.71
N MET A 408 -7.71 4.27 -10.05
CA MET A 408 -7.12 5.17 -9.04
C MET A 408 -8.15 6.03 -8.31
N GLN A 409 -9.40 6.16 -8.83
CA GLN A 409 -10.35 7.13 -8.31
C GLN A 409 -11.16 6.56 -7.15
N THR A 410 -11.59 7.42 -6.22
CA THR A 410 -12.39 7.03 -5.05
C THR A 410 -13.64 6.23 -5.41
N ILE A 411 -14.21 6.47 -6.59
CA ILE A 411 -15.37 5.71 -7.09
C ILE A 411 -15.10 4.22 -7.28
N ALA A 412 -13.86 3.79 -7.32
CA ALA A 412 -13.46 2.38 -7.41
C ALA A 412 -13.26 1.71 -6.04
N HIS A 413 -13.38 2.47 -4.95
CA HIS A 413 -13.07 2.01 -3.59
C HIS A 413 -14.31 2.05 -2.69
N ASN A 414 -14.27 1.30 -1.57
CA ASN A 414 -15.37 1.22 -0.61
C ASN A 414 -15.40 2.46 0.30
N CYS A 415 -15.61 3.61 -0.31
CA CYS A 415 -15.56 4.94 0.28
C CYS A 415 -16.91 5.67 0.19
N ILE A 416 -16.90 6.98 0.43
CA ILE A 416 -18.01 7.88 0.11
C ILE A 416 -17.58 8.83 -1.01
N THR A 417 -18.49 9.10 -1.94
CA THR A 417 -18.33 10.20 -2.89
C THR A 417 -19.26 11.35 -2.53
N VAL A 418 -18.77 12.58 -2.72
CA VAL A 418 -19.53 13.84 -2.52
C VAL A 418 -19.40 14.66 -3.79
N THR A 419 -20.43 14.63 -4.64
CA THR A 419 -20.37 15.16 -5.98
C THR A 419 -20.87 16.59 -6.05
N ASP A 420 -20.00 17.54 -6.37
CA ASP A 420 -20.37 18.87 -6.84
C ASP A 420 -20.66 18.75 -8.36
N PRO A 421 -21.92 18.96 -8.81
CA PRO A 421 -22.25 18.82 -10.23
C PRO A 421 -21.54 19.85 -11.12
N ALA A 422 -21.00 20.91 -10.53
CA ALA A 422 -20.25 21.94 -11.25
C ALA A 422 -18.76 21.64 -11.32
N ASP A 423 -18.23 20.66 -10.59
CA ASP A 423 -16.80 20.29 -10.67
C ASP A 423 -16.47 19.70 -12.04
N SER A 424 -15.35 20.12 -12.60
CA SER A 424 -14.79 19.53 -13.81
C SER A 424 -13.28 19.68 -13.78
N TYR A 425 -12.57 18.59 -13.99
CA TYR A 425 -11.13 18.63 -14.14
C TYR A 425 -10.77 18.85 -15.61
N VAL A 426 -10.24 20.06 -15.92
CA VAL A 426 -9.60 20.34 -17.21
C VAL A 426 -8.14 20.63 -16.93
N SER A 427 -7.24 19.80 -17.44
CA SER A 427 -5.81 20.02 -17.30
C SER A 427 -5.40 21.33 -17.99
N THR A 428 -5.20 22.38 -17.19
CA THR A 428 -4.65 23.66 -17.66
C THR A 428 -3.25 23.50 -18.26
N LYS A 429 -2.46 22.52 -17.75
CA LYS A 429 -1.15 22.16 -18.32
C LYS A 429 -1.26 21.63 -19.74
N ALA A 430 -2.20 20.73 -20.01
CA ALA A 430 -2.45 20.22 -21.36
C ALA A 430 -2.85 21.35 -22.30
N SER A 431 -3.69 22.26 -21.86
CA SER A 431 -4.11 23.44 -22.66
C SER A 431 -2.94 24.36 -22.95
N MET A 432 -2.08 24.66 -21.98
CA MET A 432 -0.86 25.45 -22.14
C MET A 432 0.15 24.79 -23.09
N LEU A 433 0.38 23.49 -22.94
CA LEU A 433 1.28 22.75 -23.83
C LEU A 433 0.79 22.71 -25.27
N ARG A 434 -0.52 22.57 -25.49
CA ARG A 434 -1.11 22.66 -26.85
C ARG A 434 -0.96 24.06 -27.42
N TRP A 435 -1.21 25.09 -26.63
CA TRP A 435 -1.01 26.46 -27.05
C TRP A 435 0.46 26.75 -27.39
N SER A 436 1.40 26.35 -26.53
CA SER A 436 2.85 26.46 -26.78
C SER A 436 3.29 25.67 -28.03
N ALA A 437 2.77 24.46 -28.21
CA ALA A 437 3.06 23.65 -29.41
C ALA A 437 2.52 24.28 -30.69
N ARG A 438 1.39 25.00 -30.64
CA ARG A 438 0.87 25.77 -31.78
C ARG A 438 1.77 26.96 -32.13
N LEU A 439 2.31 27.64 -31.10
CA LEU A 439 3.24 28.77 -31.31
C LEU A 439 4.58 28.34 -31.91
N LEU A 440 5.03 27.13 -31.63
CA LEU A 440 6.29 26.58 -32.15
C LEU A 440 6.18 26.06 -33.60
N GLY A 441 4.96 25.95 -34.13
CA GLY A 441 4.71 25.64 -35.57
C GLY A 441 4.76 24.17 -35.92
N GLY A 442 4.97 23.86 -37.21
CA GLY A 442 4.81 22.54 -37.81
C GLY A 442 5.81 21.45 -37.39
N PRO A 443 5.67 20.22 -37.98
CA PRO A 443 6.36 19.01 -37.47
C PRO A 443 7.84 18.89 -37.87
N SER A 444 8.43 19.84 -38.59
CA SER A 444 9.80 19.78 -39.12
C SER A 444 10.81 20.62 -38.34
N GLY A 445 12.06 20.11 -38.20
CA GLY A 445 13.14 20.74 -37.49
C GLY A 445 13.14 20.60 -35.96
N LEU A 446 14.10 21.21 -35.29
CA LEU A 446 14.26 21.16 -33.82
C LEU A 446 13.02 21.69 -33.09
N LEU A 447 12.45 22.80 -33.55
CA LEU A 447 11.25 23.37 -32.97
C LEU A 447 10.01 22.50 -33.22
N GLY A 448 9.95 21.78 -34.32
CA GLY A 448 8.92 20.80 -34.64
C GLY A 448 8.99 19.58 -33.73
N SER A 449 10.19 19.10 -33.39
CA SER A 449 10.42 18.04 -32.42
C SER A 449 9.92 18.42 -31.01
N VAL A 450 10.22 19.64 -30.55
CA VAL A 450 9.75 20.17 -29.27
C VAL A 450 8.22 20.31 -29.28
N ALA A 451 7.64 20.84 -30.35
CA ALA A 451 6.19 20.94 -30.49
C ALA A 451 5.50 19.58 -30.49
N THR A 452 6.10 18.58 -31.09
CA THR A 452 5.59 17.19 -31.10
C THR A 452 5.63 16.58 -29.69
N LYS A 453 6.73 16.74 -28.94
CA LYS A 453 6.81 16.33 -27.54
C LYS A 453 5.77 17.04 -26.66
N MET A 454 5.56 18.34 -26.88
CA MET A 454 4.53 19.09 -26.14
C MET A 454 3.12 18.60 -26.47
N ARG A 455 2.83 18.28 -27.73
CA ARG A 455 1.52 17.69 -28.11
C ARG A 455 1.33 16.31 -27.50
N TRP A 456 2.36 15.47 -27.51
CA TRP A 456 2.33 14.15 -26.88
C TRP A 456 2.10 14.27 -25.37
N LEU A 457 2.84 15.17 -24.70
CA LEU A 457 2.68 15.41 -23.27
C LEU A 457 1.29 16.03 -22.97
N ALA A 458 0.79 16.93 -23.82
CA ALA A 458 -0.55 17.47 -23.67
C ALA A 458 -1.62 16.37 -23.81
N ALA A 459 -1.47 15.46 -24.78
CA ALA A 459 -2.37 14.34 -24.97
C ALA A 459 -2.34 13.37 -23.78
N ARG A 460 -1.16 13.17 -23.17
CA ARG A 460 -1.00 12.39 -21.95
C ARG A 460 -1.68 13.04 -20.75
N LEU A 461 -1.56 14.35 -20.60
CA LEU A 461 -2.24 15.10 -19.55
C LEU A 461 -3.76 15.21 -19.78
N ASP A 462 -4.24 15.17 -21.02
CA ASP A 462 -5.67 15.11 -21.32
C ASP A 462 -6.31 13.79 -20.94
N ARG A 463 -5.56 12.68 -21.05
CA ARG A 463 -6.02 11.38 -20.54
C ARG A 463 -6.19 11.38 -19.01
N GLN A 464 -5.53 12.31 -18.34
CA GLN A 464 -5.69 12.58 -16.91
C GLN A 464 -6.87 13.53 -16.61
N ASN A 465 -7.73 13.83 -17.57
CA ASN A 465 -9.00 14.52 -17.31
C ASN A 465 -9.89 13.56 -16.51
N LEU A 466 -9.86 13.73 -15.20
CA LEU A 466 -10.58 12.89 -14.28
C LEU A 466 -12.08 13.08 -14.47
N PRO A 467 -12.88 12.01 -14.42
CA PRO A 467 -14.32 12.14 -14.37
C PRO A 467 -14.74 12.86 -13.08
N ASN A 468 -15.93 13.46 -13.10
CA ASN A 468 -16.53 13.96 -11.86
C ASN A 468 -17.16 12.80 -11.09
N ASP A 469 -16.31 11.99 -10.47
CA ASP A 469 -16.73 10.85 -9.65
C ASP A 469 -17.23 11.28 -8.26
N GLY A 470 -16.95 12.52 -7.83
CA GLY A 470 -17.24 13.04 -6.50
C GLY A 470 -16.23 12.58 -5.43
N GLY A 471 -15.15 11.94 -5.83
CA GLY A 471 -14.14 11.38 -4.93
C GLY A 471 -13.10 12.37 -4.46
N GLU A 472 -12.10 11.84 -3.80
CA GLU A 472 -10.92 12.55 -3.30
C GLU A 472 -10.16 13.22 -4.42
N ARG A 473 -9.52 14.31 -4.10
CA ARG A 473 -8.61 15.02 -4.99
C ARG A 473 -7.36 15.34 -4.22
N ARG A 474 -6.23 15.12 -4.84
CA ARG A 474 -4.97 15.50 -4.26
C ARG A 474 -4.95 16.97 -3.90
N VAL A 475 -4.48 17.28 -2.71
CA VAL A 475 -4.39 18.66 -2.19
C VAL A 475 -3.26 19.42 -2.87
N GLY A 476 -2.14 18.77 -3.18
CA GLY A 476 -0.95 19.38 -3.75
C GLY A 476 -1.06 19.85 -5.21
N SER A 477 -0.09 20.66 -5.62
CA SER A 477 -0.07 21.46 -6.88
C SER A 477 -0.03 20.67 -8.19
N GLY A 478 0.01 19.33 -8.12
CA GLY A 478 -0.07 18.48 -9.29
C GLY A 478 0.98 18.76 -10.39
N GLY A 479 2.19 18.25 -10.22
CA GLY A 479 3.22 18.16 -11.25
C GLY A 479 3.47 16.70 -11.62
N TYR A 480 4.32 16.45 -12.57
CA TYR A 480 4.69 15.10 -13.00
C TYR A 480 5.46 14.30 -11.90
N ASN A 481 6.19 14.99 -11.03
CA ASN A 481 6.76 14.48 -9.80
C ASN A 481 5.98 15.06 -8.63
N LEU A 482 5.00 14.34 -8.19
CA LEU A 482 4.07 14.80 -7.17
C LEU A 482 4.45 14.28 -5.78
N SER A 483 5.41 13.34 -5.71
CA SER A 483 5.94 12.84 -4.47
C SER A 483 6.94 13.83 -3.87
N PRO A 484 7.12 13.84 -2.54
CA PRO A 484 8.15 14.66 -1.91
C PRO A 484 9.56 14.25 -2.40
N ASP A 485 10.45 15.22 -2.54
CA ASP A 485 11.84 14.96 -2.96
C ASP A 485 12.65 14.27 -1.85
N ASP A 486 12.31 14.55 -0.59
CA ASP A 486 12.96 14.02 0.61
C ASP A 486 12.05 14.21 1.84
N LEU A 487 12.51 13.80 3.01
CA LEU A 487 11.78 13.94 4.27
C LEU A 487 11.55 15.42 4.66
N ALA A 488 12.51 16.29 4.42
CA ALA A 488 12.40 17.72 4.74
C ALA A 488 11.34 18.40 3.87
N HIS A 489 11.27 18.04 2.59
CA HIS A 489 10.21 18.51 1.67
C HIS A 489 8.83 18.05 2.16
N TRP A 490 8.69 16.77 2.52
CA TRP A 490 7.42 16.27 3.06
C TRP A 490 7.01 16.99 4.33
N GLN A 491 7.95 17.21 5.27
CA GLN A 491 7.67 17.94 6.51
C GLN A 491 7.26 19.40 6.28
N ALA A 492 7.88 20.07 5.31
CA ALA A 492 7.60 21.46 4.97
C ALA A 492 6.27 21.65 4.25
N GLU A 493 5.85 20.70 3.44
CA GLU A 493 4.65 20.75 2.60
C GLU A 493 3.67 19.61 2.92
N ARG A 494 3.62 19.15 4.18
CA ARG A 494 2.82 18.01 4.61
C ARG A 494 1.34 18.14 4.21
N ASP A 495 0.78 19.33 4.33
CA ASP A 495 -0.62 19.61 3.94
C ASP A 495 -0.92 19.25 2.48
N ASP A 496 0.10 19.19 1.61
CA ASP A 496 -0.05 18.87 0.20
C ASP A 496 -0.30 17.37 -0.05
N TYR A 497 0.09 16.55 0.91
CA TYR A 497 0.00 15.09 0.86
C TYR A 497 -1.12 14.56 1.77
N GLU A 498 -1.75 15.45 2.52
CA GLU A 498 -2.80 15.12 3.47
C GLU A 498 -4.07 14.61 2.77
N MET A 499 -4.45 13.36 3.06
CA MET A 499 -5.67 12.74 2.54
C MET A 499 -6.56 12.20 3.66
N GLY A 500 -6.11 12.24 4.89
CA GLY A 500 -6.85 11.82 6.07
C GLY A 500 -5.96 11.31 7.19
N ASP A 501 -6.46 11.45 8.41
CA ASP A 501 -5.81 11.01 9.65
C ASP A 501 -6.56 9.84 10.30
N MET A 502 -5.82 8.84 10.78
CA MET A 502 -6.35 7.82 11.65
C MET A 502 -6.38 8.37 13.09
N LEU A 503 -7.57 8.73 13.58
CA LEU A 503 -7.77 9.38 14.87
C LEU A 503 -7.75 8.41 16.05
N VAL A 504 -8.29 7.20 15.87
CA VAL A 504 -8.35 6.14 16.88
C VAL A 504 -8.08 4.80 16.22
N VAL A 505 -7.25 3.98 16.86
CA VAL A 505 -7.05 2.57 16.54
C VAL A 505 -7.01 1.77 17.83
N ALA A 506 -8.11 1.11 18.15
CA ALA A 506 -8.22 0.21 19.30
C ALA A 506 -8.26 -1.24 18.81
N MET A 507 -7.23 -2.00 19.13
CA MET A 507 -7.05 -3.39 18.70
C MET A 507 -7.17 -4.34 19.88
N GLU A 508 -8.33 -4.94 20.03
CA GLU A 508 -8.68 -5.83 21.13
C GLU A 508 -8.86 -7.28 20.65
N PRO A 509 -8.75 -8.26 21.52
CA PRO A 509 -8.97 -9.66 21.13
C PRO A 509 -10.35 -9.93 20.51
N THR A 510 -11.38 -9.23 20.97
CA THR A 510 -12.77 -9.43 20.55
C THR A 510 -13.23 -8.49 19.47
N PHE A 511 -12.60 -7.33 19.30
CA PHE A 511 -12.93 -6.36 18.25
C PHE A 511 -11.72 -5.54 17.84
N VAL A 512 -11.82 -4.90 16.67
CA VAL A 512 -10.94 -3.81 16.23
C VAL A 512 -11.82 -2.61 15.89
N TYR A 513 -11.49 -1.46 16.46
CA TYR A 513 -12.19 -0.21 16.20
C TYR A 513 -11.21 0.83 15.64
N CYS A 514 -11.56 1.39 14.50
CA CYS A 514 -10.81 2.47 13.86
C CYS A 514 -11.72 3.67 13.64
N LYS A 515 -11.18 4.87 13.84
CA LYS A 515 -11.85 6.12 13.46
C LYS A 515 -10.91 6.93 12.58
N GLY A 516 -11.37 7.31 11.40
CA GLY A 516 -10.64 8.14 10.45
C GLY A 516 -11.34 9.45 10.15
N GLU A 517 -10.57 10.51 9.91
CA GLU A 517 -11.04 11.78 9.33
C GLU A 517 -10.46 11.92 7.92
N VAL A 518 -11.31 12.11 6.90
CA VAL A 518 -10.92 12.16 5.48
C VAL A 518 -11.35 13.49 4.83
N THR A 519 -11.45 14.54 5.60
CA THR A 519 -12.00 15.83 5.17
C THR A 519 -11.14 16.54 4.13
N ALA A 520 -9.82 16.53 4.30
CA ALA A 520 -8.87 17.35 3.53
C ALA A 520 -8.88 17.02 2.02
N ALA A 521 -9.09 15.76 1.68
CA ALA A 521 -9.03 15.25 0.31
C ALA A 521 -10.21 15.69 -0.59
N PHE A 522 -11.33 16.13 -0.02
CA PHE A 522 -12.53 16.47 -0.79
C PHE A 522 -12.56 17.94 -1.25
N THR A 523 -11.72 18.23 -2.24
CA THR A 523 -11.62 19.56 -2.86
C THR A 523 -12.09 19.54 -4.31
N ASN A 524 -12.54 20.70 -4.83
CA ASN A 524 -12.90 20.88 -6.22
C ASN A 524 -11.66 21.06 -7.11
N SER A 525 -11.66 20.43 -8.27
CA SER A 525 -10.59 20.51 -9.24
C SER A 525 -10.50 21.88 -9.93
N LYS A 526 -11.59 22.63 -9.98
CA LYS A 526 -11.71 23.89 -10.74
C LYS A 526 -11.04 25.10 -10.09
N SER A 527 -10.95 25.14 -8.80
CA SER A 527 -10.57 26.37 -8.08
C SER A 527 -9.08 26.64 -8.06
N GLY A 528 -8.26 25.76 -8.66
CA GLY A 528 -6.84 25.99 -8.84
C GLY A 528 -6.50 26.35 -10.27
N ASN A 529 -6.01 27.57 -10.53
CA ASN A 529 -5.28 27.79 -11.76
C ASN A 529 -3.86 27.22 -11.60
N PHE A 530 -3.14 27.12 -12.71
CA PHE A 530 -1.79 26.52 -12.78
C PHE A 530 -0.74 27.15 -11.82
N ARG A 531 -1.02 28.30 -11.26
CA ARG A 531 -0.19 29.02 -10.28
C ARG A 531 -0.95 29.35 -9.00
N ALA A 532 -2.26 29.11 -8.97
CA ALA A 532 -3.00 29.34 -7.77
C ALA A 532 -2.59 28.32 -6.74
N ASP A 533 -2.43 28.81 -5.57
CA ASP A 533 -2.33 28.06 -4.37
C ASP A 533 -3.47 27.02 -4.37
N TYR A 534 -3.12 25.72 -4.47
CA TYR A 534 -4.08 24.63 -4.32
C TYR A 534 -4.85 24.72 -3.00
N ARG A 535 -4.32 25.43 -1.99
CA ARG A 535 -4.98 25.80 -0.75
C ARG A 535 -6.20 26.71 -0.99
N ALA A 536 -6.30 27.36 -2.15
CA ALA A 536 -7.47 28.13 -2.56
C ALA A 536 -8.58 27.29 -3.24
N ARG A 537 -8.41 25.96 -3.38
CA ARG A 537 -9.46 25.09 -3.90
C ARG A 537 -10.67 25.10 -2.96
N THR A 538 -11.87 25.20 -3.53
CA THR A 538 -13.10 25.09 -2.76
C THR A 538 -13.27 23.69 -2.22
N ARG A 539 -13.54 23.57 -0.95
CA ARG A 539 -13.83 22.29 -0.31
C ARG A 539 -15.26 21.87 -0.62
N ARG A 540 -15.44 20.60 -0.93
CA ARG A 540 -16.77 19.98 -1.08
C ARG A 540 -17.34 19.47 0.23
N VAL A 541 -16.48 19.18 1.18
CA VAL A 541 -16.82 18.62 2.48
C VAL A 541 -16.31 19.54 3.57
N ARG A 542 -17.15 19.87 4.55
CA ARG A 542 -16.75 20.55 5.80
C ARG A 542 -16.10 19.56 6.74
N ARG A 543 -16.69 18.35 6.82
CA ARG A 543 -16.17 17.26 7.59
C ARG A 543 -16.68 15.91 7.10
N TRP A 544 -15.80 14.92 7.08
CA TRP A 544 -16.14 13.51 6.96
C TRP A 544 -15.33 12.70 7.96
N LEU A 545 -16.08 12.01 8.85
CA LEU A 545 -15.55 11.08 9.84
C LEU A 545 -16.12 9.71 9.54
N ARG A 546 -15.28 8.68 9.56
CA ARG A 546 -15.66 7.28 9.41
C ARG A 546 -15.23 6.51 10.63
N ASP A 547 -16.18 5.87 11.30
CA ASP A 547 -15.94 4.83 12.28
C ASP A 547 -16.06 3.47 11.58
N PHE A 548 -15.05 2.62 11.72
CA PHE A 548 -15.02 1.26 11.22
C PHE A 548 -14.78 0.30 12.38
N LEU A 549 -15.77 -0.51 12.68
CA LEU A 549 -15.74 -1.50 13.76
C LEU A 549 -15.81 -2.90 13.19
N TYR A 550 -14.91 -3.76 13.60
CA TYR A 550 -14.97 -5.21 13.40
C TYR A 550 -15.12 -5.91 14.74
N VAL A 551 -16.23 -6.58 14.94
CA VAL A 551 -16.48 -7.50 16.09
C VAL A 551 -16.31 -8.93 15.59
N ARG A 552 -15.34 -9.63 16.16
CA ARG A 552 -15.03 -11.00 15.74
C ARG A 552 -16.15 -11.95 16.05
N PRO A 553 -16.42 -12.96 15.20
CA PRO A 553 -15.64 -13.30 14.00
C PRO A 553 -16.16 -12.68 12.69
N ASP A 554 -17.34 -12.09 12.61
CA ASP A 554 -18.08 -11.91 11.34
C ASP A 554 -18.87 -10.59 11.21
N LEU A 555 -18.92 -9.77 12.28
CA LEU A 555 -19.75 -8.56 12.31
C LEU A 555 -18.93 -7.28 12.13
N PHE A 556 -19.34 -6.44 11.18
CA PHE A 556 -18.77 -5.12 10.95
C PHE A 556 -19.83 -4.02 11.03
N VAL A 557 -19.43 -2.85 11.50
CA VAL A 557 -20.27 -1.65 11.46
C VAL A 557 -19.46 -0.47 10.93
N VAL A 558 -20.03 0.21 9.94
CA VAL A 558 -19.47 1.43 9.37
C VAL A 558 -20.41 2.59 9.66
N VAL A 559 -19.89 3.61 10.31
CA VAL A 559 -20.65 4.83 10.60
C VAL A 559 -19.94 6.02 9.94
N ASP A 560 -20.65 6.73 9.06
CA ASP A 560 -20.11 7.90 8.39
C ASP A 560 -20.91 9.14 8.78
N ARG A 561 -20.20 10.16 9.25
CA ARG A 561 -20.72 11.50 9.54
C ARG A 561 -20.18 12.44 8.48
N VAL A 562 -21.03 12.88 7.55
CA VAL A 562 -20.62 13.66 6.38
C VAL A 562 -21.35 15.00 6.34
N SER A 563 -20.59 16.08 6.37
CA SER A 563 -21.10 17.45 6.19
C SER A 563 -20.55 18.04 4.89
N ALA A 564 -21.41 18.21 3.89
CA ALA A 564 -21.07 18.86 2.64
C ALA A 564 -21.11 20.40 2.79
N THR A 565 -20.31 21.08 1.98
CA THR A 565 -20.30 22.58 1.97
C THR A 565 -21.54 23.16 1.29
N ASP A 566 -22.19 22.40 0.42
CA ASP A 566 -23.43 22.78 -0.24
C ASP A 566 -24.45 21.62 -0.14
N PRO A 567 -25.68 21.87 0.28
CA PRO A 567 -26.70 20.82 0.41
C PRO A 567 -27.09 20.16 -0.93
N ARG A 568 -26.73 20.75 -2.07
CA ARG A 568 -26.96 20.18 -3.40
C ARG A 568 -25.96 19.11 -3.79
N PHE A 569 -24.88 18.93 -3.03
CA PHE A 569 -23.88 17.93 -3.34
C PHE A 569 -24.38 16.53 -2.98
N ALA A 570 -24.46 15.68 -3.99
CA ALA A 570 -24.95 14.32 -3.83
C ALA A 570 -23.91 13.44 -3.14
N LYS A 571 -24.33 12.70 -2.12
CA LYS A 571 -23.50 11.75 -1.39
C LYS A 571 -23.88 10.32 -1.77
N ARG A 572 -22.86 9.45 -1.91
CA ARG A 572 -23.05 8.02 -2.14
C ARG A 572 -22.03 7.25 -1.31
N TRP A 573 -22.50 6.31 -0.53
CA TRP A 573 -21.70 5.29 0.11
C TRP A 573 -21.56 4.11 -0.85
N LEU A 574 -20.33 3.60 -1.02
CA LEU A 574 -19.96 2.64 -2.06
C LEU A 574 -19.47 1.32 -1.45
N LEU A 575 -19.84 0.20 -2.07
CA LEU A 575 -19.26 -1.11 -1.81
C LEU A 575 -19.13 -1.89 -3.13
N HIS A 576 -17.91 -2.35 -3.45
CA HIS A 576 -17.58 -3.03 -4.69
C HIS A 576 -17.55 -4.54 -4.51
N THR A 577 -18.07 -5.25 -5.50
CA THR A 577 -18.19 -6.70 -5.47
C THR A 577 -17.82 -7.32 -6.81
N ILE A 578 -17.37 -8.57 -6.77
CA ILE A 578 -17.08 -9.34 -7.98
C ILE A 578 -18.38 -9.83 -8.60
N ASN A 579 -19.22 -10.47 -7.80
CA ASN A 579 -20.49 -11.02 -8.22
C ASN A 579 -21.62 -10.01 -8.05
N ARG A 580 -22.70 -10.19 -8.81
CA ARG A 580 -23.87 -9.31 -8.77
C ARG A 580 -24.56 -9.34 -7.41
N PRO A 581 -24.68 -8.21 -6.69
CA PRO A 581 -25.45 -8.15 -5.46
C PRO A 581 -26.95 -8.35 -5.71
N ARG A 582 -27.64 -9.02 -4.80
CA ARG A 582 -29.11 -9.13 -4.80
C ARG A 582 -29.66 -8.17 -3.74
N ILE A 583 -30.58 -7.30 -4.14
CA ILE A 583 -31.29 -6.40 -3.20
C ILE A 583 -32.61 -7.02 -2.83
N VAL A 584 -32.82 -7.26 -1.54
CA VAL A 584 -34.05 -7.85 -0.99
C VAL A 584 -34.43 -7.13 0.31
N GLY A 585 -35.61 -6.58 0.39
CA GLY A 585 -36.14 -5.97 1.63
C GLY A 585 -35.26 -4.80 2.16
N GLY A 586 -34.65 -4.01 1.28
CA GLY A 586 -33.77 -2.90 1.68
C GLY A 586 -32.36 -3.32 2.11
N ARG A 587 -32.00 -4.59 1.94
CA ARG A 587 -30.66 -5.15 2.20
C ARG A 587 -30.01 -5.60 0.90
N ALA A 588 -28.70 -5.62 0.84
CA ALA A 588 -27.98 -6.25 -0.25
C ALA A 588 -27.26 -7.51 0.21
N MET A 589 -27.30 -8.53 -0.65
CA MET A 589 -26.65 -9.82 -0.44
C MET A 589 -25.62 -10.03 -1.52
N VAL A 590 -24.40 -10.29 -1.10
CA VAL A 590 -23.25 -10.63 -1.97
C VAL A 590 -22.84 -12.06 -1.68
N GLU A 591 -22.65 -12.87 -2.71
CA GLU A 591 -22.25 -14.27 -2.56
C GLU A 591 -21.09 -14.60 -3.48
N ARG A 592 -20.11 -15.32 -2.95
CA ARG A 592 -19.00 -15.97 -3.64
C ARG A 592 -19.14 -17.46 -3.42
N ALA A 593 -19.88 -18.15 -4.28
CA ALA A 593 -20.19 -19.58 -4.17
C ALA A 593 -19.75 -20.31 -5.46
N GLU A 594 -18.52 -20.07 -5.86
CA GLU A 594 -17.97 -20.61 -7.10
C GLU A 594 -16.56 -21.20 -6.91
N THR A 595 -16.19 -22.08 -7.87
CA THR A 595 -14.85 -22.59 -7.97
C THR A 595 -14.03 -21.74 -8.94
N VAL A 596 -13.00 -21.09 -8.46
CA VAL A 596 -12.10 -20.25 -9.25
C VAL A 596 -10.75 -20.92 -9.45
N ARG A 597 -10.29 -20.92 -10.68
CA ARG A 597 -8.98 -21.46 -11.05
C ARG A 597 -8.01 -20.31 -11.26
N HIS A 598 -7.06 -20.14 -10.35
CA HIS A 598 -5.99 -19.17 -10.52
C HIS A 598 -4.86 -19.74 -11.38
N LEU A 599 -4.47 -18.97 -12.42
CA LEU A 599 -3.33 -19.28 -13.28
C LEU A 599 -2.16 -18.40 -12.87
N TYR A 600 -1.20 -18.94 -12.14
CA TYR A 600 0.06 -18.25 -11.86
C TYR A 600 0.96 -18.24 -13.11
N THR A 601 0.71 -17.32 -14.04
CA THR A 601 1.44 -17.29 -15.33
C THR A 601 2.75 -16.50 -15.28
N TRP A 602 2.99 -15.68 -14.26
CA TRP A 602 4.14 -14.76 -14.20
C TRP A 602 5.30 -15.26 -13.35
N MET A 603 5.11 -16.25 -12.51
CA MET A 603 6.15 -16.81 -11.66
C MET A 603 6.66 -18.15 -12.21
N ARG A 604 7.39 -18.10 -13.32
CA ARG A 604 8.19 -19.23 -13.79
C ARG A 604 9.33 -19.48 -12.81
N GLY A 605 9.05 -20.19 -11.73
CA GLY A 605 10.05 -20.52 -10.72
C GLY A 605 9.48 -20.78 -9.33
N LEU A 606 8.26 -20.33 -9.03
CA LEU A 606 7.62 -20.60 -7.75
C LEU A 606 6.89 -21.93 -7.81
N THR A 607 7.44 -22.91 -7.09
CA THR A 607 7.09 -24.34 -7.19
C THR A 607 5.92 -24.76 -6.30
N HIS A 608 5.00 -23.87 -5.95
CA HIS A 608 3.81 -24.27 -5.21
C HIS A 608 2.57 -24.38 -6.08
N THR A 609 2.74 -25.15 -7.15
CA THR A 609 1.66 -25.52 -8.01
C THR A 609 1.43 -27.00 -7.91
N THR A 610 0.38 -27.38 -7.23
CA THR A 610 -0.19 -28.70 -7.44
C THR A 610 -0.62 -28.80 -8.90
N ASP A 611 -0.07 -29.76 -9.64
CA ASP A 611 -0.39 -30.05 -11.04
C ASP A 611 -0.43 -28.85 -12.01
N LYS A 612 0.72 -28.53 -12.59
CA LYS A 612 0.84 -27.64 -13.75
C LYS A 612 0.57 -26.15 -13.54
N GLY A 613 0.85 -25.60 -12.37
CA GLY A 613 0.78 -24.15 -12.17
C GLY A 613 -0.65 -23.60 -11.95
N ARG A 614 -1.53 -24.42 -11.41
CA ARG A 614 -2.92 -24.03 -11.18
C ARG A 614 -3.35 -24.39 -9.78
N LYS A 615 -3.81 -23.41 -9.00
CA LYS A 615 -4.50 -23.66 -7.73
C LYS A 615 -6.01 -23.48 -7.95
N LEU A 616 -6.79 -24.41 -7.42
CA LEU A 616 -8.24 -24.36 -7.45
C LEU A 616 -8.73 -23.85 -6.10
N TYR A 617 -9.50 -22.77 -6.13
CA TYR A 617 -10.13 -22.20 -4.95
C TYR A 617 -11.62 -22.50 -4.99
N GLN A 618 -12.14 -23.04 -3.89
CA GLN A 618 -13.59 -23.22 -3.70
C GLN A 618 -14.06 -22.11 -2.75
N TYR A 619 -14.70 -21.12 -3.30
CA TYR A 619 -15.26 -20.03 -2.51
C TYR A 619 -16.68 -20.39 -2.03
N ASP A 620 -17.00 -19.96 -0.84
CA ASP A 620 -18.31 -20.18 -0.19
C ASP A 620 -18.63 -19.00 0.75
N GLY A 621 -18.26 -17.79 0.34
CA GLY A 621 -18.44 -16.59 1.12
C GLY A 621 -19.75 -15.88 0.86
N ARG A 622 -20.32 -15.25 1.89
CA ARG A 622 -21.52 -14.43 1.85
C ARG A 622 -21.30 -13.14 2.64
N LEU A 623 -21.83 -12.04 2.15
CA LEU A 623 -21.91 -10.76 2.85
C LEU A 623 -23.34 -10.24 2.80
N GLU A 624 -23.87 -9.91 3.98
CA GLU A 624 -25.12 -9.18 4.13
C GLU A 624 -24.79 -7.70 4.41
N VAL A 625 -25.39 -6.78 3.64
CA VAL A 625 -25.24 -5.33 3.77
C VAL A 625 -26.56 -4.75 4.21
N VAL A 626 -26.60 -4.21 5.43
CA VAL A 626 -27.83 -3.70 6.06
C VAL A 626 -27.67 -2.21 6.35
N PRO A 627 -28.07 -1.32 5.45
CA PRO A 627 -28.10 0.11 5.73
C PRO A 627 -29.25 0.44 6.68
N LEU A 628 -28.93 1.01 7.82
CA LEU A 628 -29.91 1.47 8.81
C LEU A 628 -30.16 2.97 8.67
N LEU A 629 -29.13 3.72 8.27
CA LEU A 629 -29.19 5.16 8.00
C LEU A 629 -28.48 5.50 6.69
N PRO A 630 -28.88 6.58 5.99
CA PRO A 630 -30.05 7.44 6.30
C PRO A 630 -31.37 6.65 6.18
N GLU A 631 -32.35 7.00 7.00
CA GLU A 631 -33.67 6.38 6.90
C GLU A 631 -34.28 6.62 5.51
N GLY A 632 -34.82 5.58 4.88
CA GLY A 632 -35.35 5.63 3.52
C GLY A 632 -34.24 5.75 2.45
N ALA A 633 -33.01 5.40 2.75
CA ALA A 633 -31.92 5.40 1.80
C ALA A 633 -32.25 4.61 0.54
N ARG A 634 -31.84 5.15 -0.60
CA ARG A 634 -31.97 4.45 -1.89
C ARG A 634 -30.76 3.55 -2.10
N LEU A 635 -31.02 2.26 -2.17
CA LEU A 635 -30.04 1.23 -2.44
C LEU A 635 -30.11 0.85 -3.92
N THR A 636 -29.00 1.01 -4.64
CA THR A 636 -28.90 0.70 -6.08
C THR A 636 -27.66 -0.11 -6.38
N THR A 637 -27.68 -0.84 -7.51
CA THR A 637 -26.51 -1.54 -8.04
C THR A 637 -26.13 -0.96 -9.39
N VAL A 638 -24.84 -0.74 -9.60
CA VAL A 638 -24.24 -0.33 -10.87
C VAL A 638 -23.23 -1.38 -11.28
N GLY A 639 -23.24 -1.80 -12.53
CA GLY A 639 -22.30 -2.79 -13.03
C GLY A 639 -22.89 -3.79 -14.01
N GLY A 640 -22.15 -4.83 -14.29
CA GLY A 640 -22.46 -5.85 -15.29
C GLY A 640 -22.00 -5.47 -16.68
N PRO A 641 -22.27 -6.30 -17.70
CA PRO A 641 -21.72 -6.15 -19.06
C PRO A 641 -21.90 -4.75 -19.64
N GLY A 642 -20.79 -4.06 -19.93
CA GLY A 642 -20.77 -2.71 -20.48
C GLY A 642 -20.91 -1.59 -19.45
N HIS A 643 -21.01 -1.92 -18.15
CA HIS A 643 -21.14 -0.99 -17.03
C HIS A 643 -20.23 -1.36 -15.84
N GLU A 644 -19.25 -2.23 -16.05
CA GLU A 644 -18.40 -2.77 -15.00
C GLU A 644 -17.67 -1.67 -14.23
N PHE A 645 -17.30 -0.60 -14.94
CA PHE A 645 -16.52 0.53 -14.42
C PHE A 645 -17.19 1.87 -14.78
N ASP A 646 -18.50 1.93 -14.63
CA ASP A 646 -19.30 3.09 -15.04
C ASP A 646 -19.15 4.27 -14.06
N ILE A 647 -18.94 5.46 -14.64
CA ILE A 647 -19.03 6.75 -13.95
C ILE A 647 -19.89 7.68 -14.80
N GLY A 648 -21.09 7.98 -14.34
CA GLY A 648 -21.98 8.93 -15.00
C GLY A 648 -22.40 8.53 -16.42
N GLY A 649 -22.50 7.22 -16.71
CA GLY A 649 -22.88 6.67 -18.01
C GLY A 649 -21.72 6.40 -18.96
N LYS A 650 -20.48 6.62 -18.52
CA LYS A 650 -19.27 6.23 -19.27
C LYS A 650 -18.63 5.04 -18.57
N ASN A 651 -18.53 3.90 -19.26
CA ASN A 651 -17.76 2.76 -18.79
C ASN A 651 -16.27 2.96 -19.12
N PHE A 652 -15.41 3.03 -18.08
CA PHE A 652 -13.95 3.11 -18.22
C PHE A 652 -13.35 1.71 -18.39
N ASN A 653 -13.79 1.01 -19.41
CA ASN A 653 -13.33 -0.34 -19.69
C ASN A 653 -11.87 -0.34 -20.15
N LEU A 654 -11.21 -1.49 -20.05
CA LEU A 654 -9.85 -1.70 -20.54
C LEU A 654 -9.81 -1.51 -22.05
N ASP A 655 -8.78 -0.83 -22.55
CA ASP A 655 -8.60 -0.65 -23.98
C ASP A 655 -8.30 -2.02 -24.62
N LYS A 656 -9.07 -2.39 -25.64
CA LYS A 656 -8.94 -3.65 -26.38
C LYS A 656 -7.56 -3.86 -27.02
N ARG A 657 -6.74 -2.82 -27.12
CA ARG A 657 -5.40 -2.88 -27.69
C ARG A 657 -4.36 -3.46 -26.76
N ASP A 658 -4.52 -3.31 -25.43
CA ASP A 658 -3.46 -3.63 -24.50
C ASP A 658 -3.64 -5.00 -23.83
N HIS A 659 -4.84 -5.40 -23.51
CA HIS A 659 -5.17 -6.77 -23.11
C HIS A 659 -6.68 -6.99 -23.29
N PRO A 660 -7.10 -8.01 -24.05
CA PRO A 660 -8.48 -8.46 -23.96
C PRO A 660 -8.64 -9.04 -22.56
N LEU A 661 -9.13 -8.22 -21.64
CA LEU A 661 -9.69 -8.83 -20.44
C LEU A 661 -10.77 -9.79 -20.89
N ARG A 662 -10.46 -11.03 -20.82
CA ARG A 662 -11.48 -12.01 -20.53
C ARG A 662 -11.87 -11.74 -19.08
N VAL A 663 -12.63 -10.67 -18.88
CA VAL A 663 -13.27 -10.41 -17.59
C VAL A 663 -14.44 -11.38 -17.50
N ASP A 664 -14.09 -12.64 -17.35
CA ASP A 664 -14.94 -13.51 -16.60
C ASP A 664 -14.49 -13.30 -15.14
N PRO A 665 -15.21 -12.52 -14.32
CA PRO A 665 -14.85 -12.28 -12.94
C PRO A 665 -14.80 -13.59 -12.14
N THR A 666 -15.34 -14.67 -12.69
CA THR A 666 -15.36 -15.99 -12.07
C THR A 666 -14.19 -16.88 -12.47
N GLN A 667 -13.40 -16.51 -13.47
CA GLN A 667 -12.36 -17.38 -14.04
C GLN A 667 -10.93 -16.80 -14.02
N GLY A 668 -10.73 -15.59 -13.52
CA GLY A 668 -9.42 -14.94 -13.48
C GLY A 668 -8.93 -14.67 -12.07
N PRO A 669 -7.60 -14.59 -11.87
CA PRO A 669 -7.01 -14.20 -10.60
C PRO A 669 -7.28 -12.74 -10.24
N ASP A 670 -7.90 -11.97 -11.11
CA ASP A 670 -7.75 -10.52 -11.13
C ASP A 670 -8.79 -9.78 -10.32
N GLU A 671 -9.77 -10.38 -9.73
CA GLU A 671 -10.80 -9.74 -8.91
C GLU A 671 -11.09 -8.26 -9.30
N PRO A 672 -11.31 -7.90 -10.59
CA PRO A 672 -11.40 -6.51 -11.02
C PRO A 672 -12.65 -5.82 -10.47
N GLY A 673 -13.62 -6.60 -10.00
CA GLY A 673 -14.95 -6.15 -9.59
C GLY A 673 -15.75 -5.69 -10.78
N SER A 674 -16.97 -6.18 -10.90
CA SER A 674 -17.87 -5.82 -12.01
C SER A 674 -19.13 -5.15 -11.51
N TRP A 675 -19.27 -4.98 -10.21
CA TRP A 675 -20.46 -4.45 -9.59
C TRP A 675 -20.12 -3.55 -8.42
N ARG A 676 -20.93 -2.53 -8.19
CA ARG A 676 -20.94 -1.77 -6.94
C ARG A 676 -22.35 -1.53 -6.43
N ILE A 677 -22.48 -1.51 -5.13
CA ILE A 677 -23.65 -1.06 -4.40
C ILE A 677 -23.46 0.42 -4.12
N GLU A 678 -24.48 1.22 -4.37
CA GLU A 678 -24.55 2.63 -3.99
C GLU A 678 -25.71 2.84 -3.01
N ILE A 679 -25.40 3.40 -1.83
CA ILE A 679 -26.38 3.82 -0.83
C ILE A 679 -26.41 5.35 -0.85
N ALA A 680 -27.56 5.93 -1.18
CA ALA A 680 -27.75 7.37 -1.29
C ALA A 680 -28.87 7.85 -0.37
N PRO A 681 -28.74 9.04 0.27
CA PRO A 681 -29.82 9.64 1.02
C PRO A 681 -31.08 9.84 0.15
N PRO A 682 -32.26 9.79 0.74
CA PRO A 682 -33.52 9.95 -0.01
C PRO A 682 -33.69 11.38 -0.58
N ARG A 683 -33.00 12.35 0.00
CA ARG A 683 -32.99 13.75 -0.42
C ARG A 683 -31.59 14.36 -0.30
N LEU A 684 -31.33 15.41 -1.05
CA LEU A 684 -30.08 16.19 -0.94
C LEU A 684 -30.15 17.08 0.30
N GLN A 685 -29.10 17.07 1.10
CA GLN A 685 -28.97 17.90 2.31
C GLN A 685 -27.47 18.08 2.64
N ALA A 686 -27.14 19.05 3.52
CA ALA A 686 -25.75 19.29 3.86
C ALA A 686 -25.17 18.13 4.70
N ASP A 687 -25.87 17.74 5.73
CA ASP A 687 -25.40 16.80 6.73
C ASP A 687 -26.12 15.46 6.60
N ASP A 688 -25.37 14.38 6.46
CA ASP A 688 -25.87 13.01 6.42
C ASP A 688 -25.09 12.13 7.38
N LEU A 689 -25.83 11.20 7.97
CA LEU A 689 -25.30 10.13 8.80
C LEU A 689 -25.61 8.80 8.13
N PHE A 690 -24.57 8.01 7.85
CA PHE A 690 -24.72 6.64 7.37
C PHE A 690 -24.41 5.70 8.52
N LEU A 691 -25.20 4.66 8.65
CA LEU A 691 -24.99 3.54 9.56
C LEU A 691 -25.27 2.27 8.79
N THR A 692 -24.22 1.52 8.49
CA THR A 692 -24.31 0.28 7.72
C THR A 692 -23.73 -0.88 8.53
N VAL A 693 -24.50 -1.91 8.72
CA VAL A 693 -24.07 -3.17 9.32
C VAL A 693 -23.72 -4.14 8.20
N LEU A 694 -22.55 -4.78 8.31
CA LEU A 694 -22.03 -5.74 7.37
C LEU A 694 -21.78 -7.06 8.12
N ILE A 695 -22.33 -8.17 7.60
CA ILE A 695 -22.20 -9.47 8.26
C ILE A 695 -21.67 -10.46 7.25
N THR A 696 -20.50 -11.03 7.54
CA THR A 696 -19.92 -12.09 6.72
C THR A 696 -20.39 -13.46 7.18
N GLY A 697 -20.39 -14.44 6.29
CA GLY A 697 -20.79 -15.80 6.60
C GLY A 697 -20.57 -16.75 5.43
N THR A 698 -21.06 -17.97 5.57
CA THR A 698 -20.94 -19.03 4.57
C THR A 698 -22.19 -19.04 3.67
N ALA A 699 -22.00 -19.04 2.36
CA ALA A 699 -23.12 -18.98 1.41
C ALA A 699 -23.96 -20.27 1.40
N SER A 700 -23.30 -21.42 1.54
CA SER A 700 -23.98 -22.74 1.62
C SER A 700 -24.71 -22.98 2.95
N GLN A 701 -24.37 -22.24 4.00
CA GLN A 701 -24.97 -22.34 5.32
C GLN A 701 -25.34 -20.95 5.86
N PRO A 702 -26.30 -20.26 5.25
CA PRO A 702 -26.66 -18.91 5.66
C PRO A 702 -27.27 -18.92 7.06
N VAL A 703 -26.84 -17.99 7.87
CA VAL A 703 -27.39 -17.73 9.20
C VAL A 703 -28.25 -16.48 9.15
N ASP A 704 -29.42 -16.55 9.76
CA ASP A 704 -30.33 -15.42 9.84
C ASP A 704 -29.94 -14.48 10.98
N HIS A 705 -29.73 -13.21 10.63
CA HIS A 705 -29.47 -12.15 11.56
C HIS A 705 -30.62 -11.17 11.62
N ARG A 706 -30.98 -10.75 12.82
CA ARG A 706 -31.88 -9.63 13.02
C ARG A 706 -31.03 -8.39 13.30
N VAL A 707 -31.22 -7.35 12.51
CA VAL A 707 -30.50 -6.09 12.61
C VAL A 707 -31.50 -4.95 12.69
N ARG A 708 -31.32 -4.05 13.64
CA ARG A 708 -32.12 -2.84 13.78
C ARG A 708 -31.27 -1.67 14.28
N GLN A 709 -31.75 -0.48 14.08
CA GLN A 709 -31.22 0.70 14.74
C GLN A 709 -31.61 0.69 16.22
N VAL A 710 -30.67 1.10 17.09
CA VAL A 710 -30.93 1.31 18.51
C VAL A 710 -31.73 2.59 18.68
N GLU A 711 -32.81 2.52 19.49
CA GLU A 711 -33.62 3.69 19.87
C GLU A 711 -32.88 4.45 20.95
N VAL A 712 -32.35 5.64 20.61
CA VAL A 712 -31.67 6.55 21.55
C VAL A 712 -32.65 7.65 21.94
N GLU A 713 -33.05 7.65 23.22
CA GLU A 713 -34.01 8.61 23.77
C GLU A 713 -33.33 9.89 24.26
N ALA A 714 -32.11 9.76 24.76
CA ALA A 714 -31.30 10.89 25.21
C ALA A 714 -29.82 10.69 24.89
N GLY A 715 -29.14 11.78 24.52
CA GLY A 715 -27.73 11.81 24.20
C GLY A 715 -27.45 11.78 22.69
N GLU A 716 -26.21 12.08 22.34
CA GLU A 716 -25.72 12.26 20.95
C GLU A 716 -25.10 10.97 20.40
N MET A 717 -25.85 9.86 20.45
CA MET A 717 -25.40 8.58 19.91
C MET A 717 -26.31 8.03 18.82
N VAL A 718 -25.76 7.12 18.04
CA VAL A 718 -26.42 6.31 17.04
C VAL A 718 -25.87 4.90 17.13
N GLY A 719 -26.68 3.88 16.86
CA GLY A 719 -26.16 2.51 16.97
C GLY A 719 -27.03 1.46 16.31
N ALA A 720 -26.48 0.26 16.30
CA ALA A 720 -27.15 -0.95 15.83
C ALA A 720 -27.26 -1.98 16.94
N GLU A 721 -28.37 -2.69 16.97
CA GLU A 721 -28.55 -3.93 17.72
C GLU A 721 -28.61 -5.09 16.72
N VAL A 722 -27.75 -6.07 16.93
CA VAL A 722 -27.65 -7.27 16.08
C VAL A 722 -27.91 -8.49 16.95
N ALA A 723 -28.79 -9.35 16.48
CA ALA A 723 -29.13 -10.59 17.21
C ALA A 723 -29.02 -11.82 16.32
N GLN A 724 -28.44 -12.88 16.87
CA GLN A 724 -28.23 -14.17 16.24
C GLN A 724 -28.36 -15.29 17.28
N GLY A 725 -29.08 -16.36 16.97
CA GLY A 725 -29.11 -17.58 17.82
C GLY A 725 -29.52 -17.38 19.28
N GLY A 726 -30.23 -16.28 19.60
CA GLY A 726 -30.64 -15.95 20.96
C GLY A 726 -29.69 -15.09 21.77
N GLU A 727 -28.54 -14.73 21.19
CA GLU A 727 -27.59 -13.72 21.69
C GLU A 727 -27.78 -12.40 20.93
N ALA A 728 -27.52 -11.29 21.58
CA ALA A 728 -27.57 -9.98 20.95
C ALA A 728 -26.39 -9.10 21.39
N ILE A 729 -25.99 -8.18 20.51
CA ILE A 729 -24.97 -7.18 20.79
C ILE A 729 -25.50 -5.79 20.41
N ALA A 730 -25.20 -4.79 21.23
CA ALA A 730 -25.52 -3.41 20.92
C ALA A 730 -24.23 -2.59 20.74
N LEU A 731 -24.18 -1.85 19.65
CA LEU A 731 -23.01 -1.09 19.20
C LEU A 731 -23.45 0.36 18.98
N LEU A 732 -22.96 1.27 19.80
CA LEU A 732 -23.35 2.68 19.77
C LEU A 732 -22.13 3.59 19.51
N PHE A 733 -22.31 4.60 18.68
CA PHE A 733 -21.27 5.50 18.23
C PHE A 733 -21.67 6.95 18.46
N ASN A 734 -20.69 7.80 18.68
CA ASN A 734 -20.89 9.25 18.72
C ASN A 734 -21.40 9.73 17.34
N ARG A 735 -22.57 10.40 17.33
CA ARG A 735 -23.18 10.94 16.09
C ARG A 735 -22.76 12.37 15.74
N ARG A 736 -22.02 13.04 16.63
CA ARG A 736 -21.65 14.44 16.48
C ARG A 736 -20.69 14.68 15.32
N LEU A 737 -21.00 15.64 14.47
CA LEU A 737 -20.12 16.07 13.38
C LEU A 737 -18.83 16.74 13.88
N ASP A 738 -18.87 17.41 15.04
CA ASP A 738 -17.69 18.04 15.63
C ASP A 738 -16.75 17.04 16.37
N ASP A 739 -17.16 15.78 16.44
CA ASP A 739 -16.48 14.66 17.11
C ASP A 739 -16.15 14.91 18.60
N ARG A 740 -16.73 15.92 19.21
CA ARG A 740 -16.55 16.13 20.65
C ARG A 740 -17.04 14.93 21.42
N ALA A 741 -16.21 14.47 22.34
CA ALA A 741 -16.51 13.33 23.18
C ALA A 741 -17.82 13.57 23.96
N ILE A 742 -18.60 12.50 24.14
CA ILE A 742 -19.86 12.55 24.87
C ILE A 742 -19.56 12.50 26.36
N THR A 743 -20.11 13.51 27.09
CA THR A 743 -19.98 13.67 28.54
C THR A 743 -21.33 13.81 29.24
N SER A 744 -22.44 13.89 28.46
CA SER A 744 -23.81 14.07 28.97
C SER A 744 -24.51 12.72 29.16
N GLU A 745 -25.59 12.72 29.90
CA GLU A 745 -26.50 11.58 30.10
C GLU A 745 -26.85 10.89 28.78
N LEU A 746 -26.90 9.56 28.80
CA LEU A 746 -27.33 8.70 27.68
C LEU A 746 -28.50 7.84 28.15
N ARG A 747 -29.53 7.74 27.29
CA ARG A 747 -30.60 6.77 27.46
C ARG A 747 -30.95 6.14 26.14
N TYR A 748 -31.03 4.81 26.12
CA TYR A 748 -31.38 4.05 24.92
C TYR A 748 -32.11 2.76 25.26
N ARG A 749 -32.81 2.23 24.26
CA ARG A 749 -33.62 1.01 24.39
C ARG A 749 -33.16 -0.08 23.44
N LEU A 750 -32.99 -1.29 23.98
CA LEU A 750 -32.62 -2.51 23.27
C LEU A 750 -33.83 -3.45 23.26
N ALA A 751 -34.20 -3.99 22.09
CA ALA A 751 -35.37 -4.82 21.97
C ALA A 751 -35.08 -6.32 22.16
N TRP A 752 -33.87 -6.74 21.85
CA TRP A 752 -33.47 -8.14 21.83
C TRP A 752 -32.42 -8.51 22.85
N SER A 753 -31.57 -7.54 23.21
CA SER A 753 -30.53 -7.75 24.21
C SER A 753 -31.12 -7.97 25.61
N LYS A 754 -30.49 -8.87 26.33
CA LYS A 754 -30.69 -9.02 27.77
C LYS A 754 -29.78 -8.05 28.52
N ALA A 755 -30.06 -7.81 29.78
CA ALA A 755 -29.20 -6.96 30.60
C ALA A 755 -27.75 -7.45 30.68
N THR A 756 -27.51 -8.74 30.43
CA THR A 756 -26.19 -9.40 30.43
C THR A 756 -25.46 -9.39 29.08
N ASP A 757 -26.13 -9.00 28.00
CA ASP A 757 -25.52 -9.02 26.65
C ASP A 757 -24.49 -7.89 26.49
N VAL A 758 -23.57 -8.10 25.56
CA VAL A 758 -22.46 -7.17 25.32
C VAL A 758 -22.96 -5.88 24.68
N GLN A 759 -22.51 -4.76 25.23
CA GLN A 759 -22.76 -3.44 24.66
C GLN A 759 -21.44 -2.69 24.56
N LEU A 760 -21.14 -2.14 23.40
CA LEU A 760 -19.95 -1.32 23.15
C LEU A 760 -20.38 0.09 22.75
N LEU A 761 -19.86 1.09 23.45
CA LEU A 761 -20.14 2.49 23.19
C LEU A 761 -18.83 3.21 22.85
N PHE A 762 -18.81 3.93 21.74
CA PHE A 762 -17.61 4.57 21.18
C PHE A 762 -17.76 6.09 21.13
N GLY A 763 -16.69 6.83 21.43
CA GLY A 763 -16.66 8.28 21.39
C GLY A 763 -17.12 8.96 22.66
N LEU A 764 -17.02 8.28 23.79
CA LEU A 764 -17.18 8.88 25.10
C LEU A 764 -15.90 9.63 25.53
N ALA A 765 -16.00 10.46 26.57
CA ALA A 765 -14.80 11.08 27.10
C ALA A 765 -13.88 10.03 27.78
N SER A 766 -12.60 10.05 27.42
CA SER A 766 -11.59 9.16 27.98
C SER A 766 -11.54 9.30 29.51
N GLY A 767 -11.55 8.15 30.21
CA GLY A 767 -11.52 8.10 31.67
C GLY A 767 -12.79 8.58 32.38
N GLN A 768 -13.84 8.96 31.62
CA GLN A 768 -15.13 9.34 32.23
C GLN A 768 -15.80 8.14 32.87
N ARG A 769 -16.27 8.35 34.11
CA ARG A 769 -17.03 7.34 34.85
C ARG A 769 -18.52 7.52 34.64
N TRP A 770 -19.20 6.39 34.51
CA TRP A 770 -20.62 6.31 34.22
C TRP A 770 -21.31 5.38 35.18
N ARG A 771 -22.35 5.84 35.85
CA ARG A 771 -23.30 4.96 36.57
C ARG A 771 -24.27 4.39 35.58
N VAL A 772 -24.37 3.07 35.55
CA VAL A 772 -25.23 2.32 34.61
C VAL A 772 -26.44 1.78 35.38
N ALA A 773 -27.61 2.17 34.92
CA ALA A 773 -28.87 1.57 35.37
C ALA A 773 -29.54 0.85 34.21
N ARG A 774 -30.03 -0.35 34.44
CA ARG A 774 -30.76 -1.16 33.47
C ARG A 774 -32.14 -1.51 34.02
N ARG A 775 -33.13 -1.38 33.18
CA ARG A 775 -34.52 -1.73 33.51
C ARG A 775 -35.06 -2.68 32.44
N GLU A 776 -35.39 -3.90 32.85
CA GLU A 776 -36.02 -4.86 31.95
C GLU A 776 -37.53 -4.64 31.96
N GLY A 777 -38.15 -4.69 30.76
CA GLY A 777 -39.62 -4.56 30.57
C GLY A 777 -40.12 -5.44 29.45
N SER A 778 -41.41 -5.44 29.20
CA SER A 778 -42.04 -6.21 28.11
C SER A 778 -41.58 -5.81 26.69
N GLY A 779 -40.92 -4.65 26.54
CA GLY A 779 -40.40 -4.14 25.26
C GLY A 779 -38.89 -4.21 25.11
N GLY A 780 -38.17 -4.93 26.02
CA GLY A 780 -36.72 -5.05 26.01
C GLY A 780 -36.06 -4.44 27.21
N VAL A 781 -34.81 -3.99 27.05
CA VAL A 781 -33.99 -3.39 28.12
C VAL A 781 -33.79 -1.91 27.85
N GLU A 782 -34.16 -1.08 28.83
CA GLU A 782 -33.81 0.33 28.88
C GLU A 782 -32.49 0.52 29.65
N VAL A 783 -31.58 1.29 29.08
CA VAL A 783 -30.23 1.54 29.66
C VAL A 783 -30.04 3.04 29.85
N ASP A 784 -29.78 3.42 31.11
CA ASP A 784 -29.41 4.80 31.47
C ASP A 784 -27.93 4.84 31.86
N LEU A 785 -27.18 5.79 31.33
CA LEU A 785 -25.82 6.10 31.75
C LEU A 785 -25.76 7.56 32.22
N THR A 786 -25.40 7.72 33.47
CA THR A 786 -25.24 9.03 34.09
C THR A 786 -23.76 9.28 34.44
N PRO A 787 -23.13 10.38 33.98
CA PRO A 787 -21.76 10.68 34.29
C PRO A 787 -21.61 10.95 35.80
N VAL A 788 -20.53 10.38 36.42
CA VAL A 788 -20.26 10.55 37.85
C VAL A 788 -18.80 10.88 38.11
N GLY A 789 -18.51 11.53 39.27
CA GLY A 789 -17.16 11.95 39.63
C GLY A 789 -16.33 10.92 40.39
N GLY A 790 -16.90 9.81 40.82
CA GLY A 790 -16.21 8.82 41.68
C GLY A 790 -16.58 7.39 41.37
N ASP A 791 -15.88 6.47 42.03
CA ASP A 791 -16.16 5.04 41.94
C ASP A 791 -17.36 4.68 42.83
N GLY A 792 -18.05 3.58 42.54
CA GLY A 792 -19.19 3.07 43.27
C GLY A 792 -19.83 1.86 42.60
N GLU A 793 -20.83 1.30 43.24
CA GLU A 793 -21.58 0.18 42.70
C GLU A 793 -22.26 0.58 41.37
N GLY A 794 -22.14 -0.26 40.32
CA GLY A 794 -22.69 -0.01 39.00
C GLY A 794 -21.98 1.10 38.23
N VAL A 795 -20.80 1.54 38.64
CA VAL A 795 -19.98 2.52 37.93
C VAL A 795 -18.97 1.80 37.04
N VAL A 796 -18.92 2.20 35.77
CA VAL A 796 -17.96 1.74 34.77
C VAL A 796 -17.23 2.95 34.19
N MET A 797 -16.06 2.74 33.62
CA MET A 797 -15.22 3.81 33.10
C MET A 797 -14.93 3.58 31.63
N ALA A 798 -15.07 4.61 30.83
CA ALA A 798 -14.57 4.61 29.46
C ALA A 798 -13.04 4.52 29.45
N ASP A 799 -12.50 3.70 28.57
CA ASP A 799 -11.04 3.53 28.45
C ASP A 799 -10.37 4.77 27.84
N ARG A 800 -9.04 4.68 27.61
CA ARG A 800 -8.24 5.76 27.05
C ARG A 800 -8.68 6.19 25.65
N ASP A 801 -9.32 5.27 24.89
CA ASP A 801 -9.81 5.47 23.54
C ASP A 801 -11.27 5.94 23.50
N GLY A 802 -11.86 6.21 24.66
CA GLY A 802 -13.25 6.63 24.84
C GLY A 802 -14.25 5.50 24.56
N ILE A 803 -13.86 4.25 24.80
CA ILE A 803 -14.70 3.08 24.60
C ILE A 803 -15.22 2.60 25.97
N LEU A 804 -16.54 2.46 26.05
CA LEU A 804 -17.19 1.89 27.24
C LEU A 804 -17.72 0.50 26.90
N ARG A 805 -17.34 -0.47 27.72
CA ARG A 805 -17.75 -1.88 27.58
C ARG A 805 -18.73 -2.23 28.70
N LEU A 806 -19.94 -2.57 28.31
CA LEU A 806 -20.93 -3.08 29.24
C LEU A 806 -21.15 -4.56 28.93
N ALA A 807 -20.85 -5.42 29.88
CA ALA A 807 -21.06 -6.87 29.77
C ALA A 807 -21.72 -7.39 31.02
N GLY A 808 -22.52 -8.41 30.94
CA GLY A 808 -22.93 -9.19 32.09
C GLY A 808 -21.72 -9.95 32.67
N SER A 809 -21.71 -10.17 33.97
CA SER A 809 -20.59 -10.61 34.78
C SER A 809 -19.96 -11.98 34.45
N SER A 810 -20.47 -12.74 33.50
CA SER A 810 -20.03 -14.12 33.28
C SER A 810 -19.25 -14.41 32.00
N VAL A 811 -19.41 -13.64 30.91
CA VAL A 811 -18.81 -13.98 29.61
C VAL A 811 -17.38 -13.41 29.45
N MET A 812 -17.08 -12.27 30.07
CA MET A 812 -15.75 -11.65 29.98
C MET A 812 -14.73 -12.25 30.96
N ALA A 813 -15.19 -12.79 32.09
CA ALA A 813 -14.29 -13.43 33.06
C ALA A 813 -13.70 -14.75 32.54
N ALA A 814 -14.40 -15.51 31.73
CA ALA A 814 -13.92 -16.77 31.18
C ALA A 814 -12.83 -16.57 30.11
N LYS A 815 -12.87 -15.47 29.33
CA LYS A 815 -11.83 -15.15 28.35
C LYS A 815 -10.62 -14.42 28.94
N ALA A 816 -10.83 -13.61 29.99
CA ALA A 816 -9.74 -12.94 30.71
C ALA A 816 -8.94 -13.91 31.61
N GLY A 817 -9.54 -15.02 32.07
CA GLY A 817 -8.87 -16.06 32.87
C GLY A 817 -7.81 -16.85 32.07
N VAL A 818 -8.00 -17.00 30.78
CA VAL A 818 -7.04 -17.66 29.88
C VAL A 818 -5.82 -16.76 29.60
N GLU A 819 -5.99 -15.44 29.61
CA GLU A 819 -4.90 -14.49 29.37
C GLU A 819 -4.04 -14.23 30.61
N ARG A 820 -4.61 -14.27 31.84
CA ARG A 820 -3.78 -14.16 33.04
C ARG A 820 -2.83 -15.32 33.21
N GLN A 821 -3.19 -16.52 32.82
CA GLN A 821 -2.27 -17.67 32.83
C GLN A 821 -1.17 -17.58 31.77
N ARG A 822 -1.37 -16.81 30.69
CA ARG A 822 -0.33 -16.55 29.67
C ARG A 822 0.58 -15.37 30.01
N GLY A 823 0.06 -14.34 30.66
CA GLY A 823 0.84 -13.15 31.06
C GLY A 823 1.82 -13.39 32.21
N GLU A 824 1.52 -14.33 33.13
CA GLU A 824 2.43 -14.69 34.23
C GLU A 824 3.57 -15.61 33.80
N ALA A 825 3.44 -16.32 32.70
CA ALA A 825 4.52 -17.16 32.12
C ALA A 825 5.60 -16.36 31.39
N THR A 826 5.35 -15.10 31.02
CA THR A 826 6.31 -14.25 30.30
C THR A 826 7.04 -13.24 31.18
N ALA A 827 6.63 -13.06 32.45
CA ALA A 827 7.27 -12.13 33.40
C ALA A 827 8.37 -12.76 34.26
N GLY A 828 8.65 -14.05 34.13
CA GLY A 828 9.54 -14.83 34.99
C GLY A 828 10.94 -15.13 34.45
N GLY A 829 11.39 -14.50 33.36
CA GLY A 829 12.66 -14.80 32.73
C GLY A 829 13.59 -13.60 32.49
N GLY A 830 13.94 -12.87 33.53
CA GLY A 830 14.89 -11.75 33.46
C GLY A 830 15.94 -11.80 34.57
N ARG A 831 17.05 -12.51 34.34
CA ARG A 831 18.37 -12.22 34.91
C ARG A 831 19.44 -12.56 33.91
#